data_a1f38c3866087fd186026c6be1cc349c
#
_entry.id   a1f38c3866087fd186026c6be1cc349c
#
_cell.length_a   1.000
_cell.length_b   1.000
_cell.length_c   1.000
_cell.angle_alpha   90.00
_cell.angle_beta   90.00
_cell.angle_gamma   90.00
#
_symmetry.space_group_name_H-M   'P 1'
#
loop_
_entity.id
_entity.type
_entity.pdbx_description
1 polymer ?
#
loop_
_entity_poly.entity_id
_entity_poly.type
_entity_poly.pdbx_seq_one_letter_code
_entity_poly.pdbx_strand_id
1 'polypeptide(L)'
;MEIRGIVVTTMRPFTGIHSGVDQMFVICLLSLLGVMCQLAEGRHHDLSNTQSFKSGPKHIASVEAAAVSVLGESTLEVSSESDDTIFTPYLGHGDAVRVVDAELGTLEREGVSAGSDGTSQPRRRNISRRESNPDAEENDPLIVTTDKGKVRGVTLTSPTGKKVDAWMGIPYAQPPVGALRFRHPRPAERWSGILNATTPPNTCVQIVDTLFGDFPGATMWNPNTNLTEDCLYINVAVPHPRPKNSPVMLWIFGGGFYSGTSTLDVYDHRTLVAEENIILVSMQYRVASLGFLYLGTPDAPGNAGLFDQHLALRWVRNNIHRFGGDPTRVTLFGESAGAVSVSMHLLSSLSHDLFQRAILQSGSPTAPWALITRDEAINRTLRLAEAVECPHNRDELSEVLECLRSRDAKQLVNNEWNNLGICEFPFVPVVDGSFLDESPQRAMATGRFKKTDILTGSNTEEGYYFIIYYLTELLRKEEGITVTREEFLKAVRELNPYVNGAVRQAIVFEYTDWTDPDNAHSNRDALDKMVGDYHFTCNVNEFAHRYAEEGNNVYMYLYTHRTKANPWPRWTGVMHGDEINYVFGEPLNPSLTYTDEEKEFSRRIMRYWVNFAKTGNPNPGFVSNLPDWPKHTAHGRQYMELGLNTTYLGRGPRLRQCAFWKKYLPQLMAATIENSSTKNCTNVGNQFVRNPNFSIPTTLLVILGILSVN
;
A
#
# COMPACT_ATOMS: atom_id res chain seq x y z
N MET A 1 -48.52 -19.83 -32.55
CA MET A 1 -48.51 -21.24 -32.12
C MET A 1 -47.94 -21.22 -30.71
N GLU A 2 -48.83 -21.29 -29.74
CA GLU A 2 -48.55 -21.21 -28.30
C GLU A 2 -47.78 -22.44 -27.84
N ILE A 3 -46.75 -22.23 -26.99
CA ILE A 3 -46.23 -23.30 -26.17
C ILE A 3 -46.38 -22.86 -24.72
N ARG A 4 -47.21 -23.59 -24.03
CA ARG A 4 -47.62 -23.45 -22.63
C ARG A 4 -46.50 -23.89 -21.67
N GLY A 5 -46.51 -23.25 -20.54
CA GLY A 5 -45.74 -23.33 -19.32
C GLY A 5 -45.22 -24.68 -18.84
N ILE A 6 -44.01 -24.60 -18.32
CA ILE A 6 -43.41 -25.60 -17.44
C ILE A 6 -43.60 -25.14 -16.01
N VAL A 7 -44.33 -25.95 -15.24
CA VAL A 7 -44.53 -25.77 -13.79
C VAL A 7 -43.25 -26.17 -13.05
N VAL A 8 -42.60 -25.25 -12.40
CA VAL A 8 -41.50 -25.55 -11.48
C VAL A 8 -42.10 -25.92 -10.13
N THR A 9 -42.05 -27.19 -9.81
CA THR A 9 -42.39 -27.71 -8.47
C THR A 9 -41.15 -27.51 -7.56
N THR A 10 -41.34 -26.72 -6.54
CA THR A 10 -40.35 -26.50 -5.47
C THR A 10 -40.12 -27.80 -4.69
N MET A 11 -38.89 -28.31 -4.73
CA MET A 11 -38.44 -29.37 -3.83
C MET A 11 -38.03 -28.76 -2.47
N ARG A 12 -38.58 -29.30 -1.41
CA ARG A 12 -38.18 -29.03 -0.03
C ARG A 12 -36.77 -29.56 0.24
N PRO A 13 -35.97 -28.92 1.09
CA PRO A 13 -34.61 -29.35 1.40
C PRO A 13 -34.62 -30.68 2.15
N PHE A 14 -33.81 -31.63 1.69
CA PHE A 14 -33.44 -32.84 2.41
C PHE A 14 -32.38 -32.49 3.46
N THR A 15 -32.74 -32.66 4.72
CA THR A 15 -31.79 -32.64 5.83
C THR A 15 -31.17 -34.04 6.01
N GLY A 16 -29.85 -34.13 5.92
CA GLY A 16 -29.09 -35.27 6.34
C GLY A 16 -28.25 -35.94 5.24
N ILE A 17 -27.09 -35.38 4.94
CA ILE A 17 -25.99 -36.12 4.30
C ILE A 17 -24.70 -35.81 5.08
N HIS A 18 -24.24 -36.79 5.82
CA HIS A 18 -22.95 -36.80 6.50
C HIS A 18 -22.02 -37.72 5.71
N SER A 19 -21.18 -37.19 4.82
CA SER A 19 -19.79 -37.61 4.53
C SER A 19 -19.26 -36.85 3.29
N GLY A 20 -17.99 -36.45 3.32
CA GLY A 20 -17.33 -35.68 2.27
C GLY A 20 -17.17 -36.37 0.92
N VAL A 21 -17.54 -37.64 0.80
CA VAL A 21 -17.46 -38.43 -0.45
C VAL A 21 -18.66 -38.13 -1.37
N ASP A 22 -19.81 -37.83 -0.79
CA ASP A 22 -21.06 -37.59 -1.57
C ASP A 22 -21.05 -36.17 -2.22
N GLN A 23 -20.38 -35.20 -1.64
CA GLN A 23 -20.24 -33.87 -2.25
C GLN A 23 -19.34 -33.89 -3.48
N MET A 24 -18.28 -34.69 -3.48
CA MET A 24 -17.39 -34.81 -4.65
C MET A 24 -18.10 -35.50 -5.84
N PHE A 25 -19.01 -36.42 -5.56
CA PHE A 25 -19.77 -37.14 -6.61
C PHE A 25 -20.79 -36.23 -7.29
N VAL A 26 -21.46 -35.36 -6.55
CA VAL A 26 -22.41 -34.36 -7.07
C VAL A 26 -21.71 -33.31 -7.92
N ILE A 27 -20.51 -32.84 -7.51
CA ILE A 27 -19.72 -31.85 -8.26
C ILE A 27 -19.18 -32.45 -9.57
N CYS A 28 -18.72 -33.68 -9.56
CA CYS A 28 -18.31 -34.40 -10.82
C CYS A 28 -19.46 -34.61 -11.77
N LEU A 29 -20.68 -34.91 -11.28
CA LEU A 29 -21.87 -35.09 -12.13
C LEU A 29 -22.33 -33.77 -12.75
N LEU A 30 -22.27 -32.65 -12.00
CA LEU A 30 -22.64 -31.34 -12.52
C LEU A 30 -21.61 -30.81 -13.53
N SER A 31 -20.33 -31.16 -13.38
CA SER A 31 -19.28 -30.82 -14.34
C SER A 31 -19.43 -31.60 -15.67
N LEU A 32 -19.85 -32.87 -15.63
CA LEU A 32 -20.12 -33.68 -16.80
C LEU A 32 -21.37 -33.21 -17.55
N LEU A 33 -22.40 -32.74 -16.84
CA LEU A 33 -23.59 -32.14 -17.46
C LEU A 33 -23.27 -30.78 -18.12
N GLY A 34 -22.37 -30.00 -17.57
CA GLY A 34 -21.90 -28.74 -18.15
C GLY A 34 -21.15 -28.92 -19.46
N VAL A 35 -20.29 -29.94 -19.54
CA VAL A 35 -19.54 -30.27 -20.76
C VAL A 35 -20.46 -30.82 -21.86
N MET A 36 -21.51 -31.59 -21.52
CA MET A 36 -22.50 -32.07 -22.49
C MET A 36 -23.39 -30.95 -23.04
N CYS A 37 -23.73 -29.93 -22.26
CA CYS A 37 -24.43 -28.75 -22.76
C CYS A 37 -23.58 -27.92 -23.75
N GLN A 38 -22.27 -27.76 -23.51
CA GLN A 38 -21.38 -27.06 -24.44
C GLN A 38 -21.14 -27.79 -25.75
N LEU A 39 -21.21 -29.13 -25.75
CA LEU A 39 -21.12 -29.95 -26.98
C LEU A 39 -22.43 -29.98 -27.80
N ALA A 40 -23.58 -29.67 -27.19
CA ALA A 40 -24.86 -29.56 -27.88
C ALA A 40 -25.05 -28.19 -28.58
N GLU A 41 -24.45 -27.12 -28.08
CA GLU A 41 -24.51 -25.78 -28.69
C GLU A 41 -23.52 -25.57 -29.86
N GLY A 42 -22.53 -26.45 -30.03
CA GLY A 42 -21.48 -26.33 -31.06
C GLY A 42 -21.87 -26.84 -32.47
N ARG A 43 -23.13 -27.26 -32.74
CA ARG A 43 -23.52 -27.83 -34.03
C ARG A 43 -24.50 -27.01 -34.86
N HIS A 44 -24.64 -25.74 -34.65
CA HIS A 44 -25.44 -24.88 -35.55
C HIS A 44 -24.74 -23.55 -35.83
N HIS A 45 -23.74 -23.57 -36.70
CA HIS A 45 -23.38 -22.44 -37.56
C HIS A 45 -22.28 -22.88 -38.54
N ASP A 46 -22.72 -23.48 -39.65
CA ASP A 46 -21.97 -23.37 -40.89
C ASP A 46 -22.96 -23.54 -42.04
N LEU A 47 -23.20 -22.50 -42.79
CA LEU A 47 -23.53 -22.47 -44.21
C LEU A 47 -23.83 -21.04 -44.68
N SER A 48 -23.02 -20.60 -45.61
CA SER A 48 -23.16 -19.50 -46.57
C SER A 48 -22.25 -18.28 -46.37
N ASN A 49 -21.14 -18.21 -47.07
CA ASN A 49 -20.98 -17.39 -48.27
C ASN A 49 -19.56 -17.48 -48.85
N THR A 50 -19.53 -18.07 -50.03
CA THR A 50 -18.43 -18.01 -51.01
C THR A 50 -18.38 -16.63 -51.64
N GLN A 51 -17.20 -15.98 -51.67
CA GLN A 51 -16.76 -15.24 -52.86
C GLN A 51 -15.21 -15.13 -52.90
N SER A 52 -14.75 -15.54 -54.07
CA SER A 52 -13.38 -15.59 -54.56
C SER A 52 -12.73 -14.22 -54.74
N PHE A 53 -11.41 -14.10 -54.54
CA PHE A 53 -10.55 -13.41 -55.49
C PHE A 53 -9.11 -13.96 -55.46
N LYS A 54 -8.57 -14.03 -56.68
CA LYS A 54 -7.39 -14.75 -57.17
C LYS A 54 -6.06 -14.06 -56.87
N SER A 55 -5.06 -14.94 -56.76
CA SER A 55 -3.74 -14.97 -57.41
C SER A 55 -2.64 -13.96 -57.06
N GLY A 56 -1.55 -14.42 -56.54
CA GLY A 56 -0.37 -14.82 -57.27
C GLY A 56 0.93 -14.35 -56.61
N PRO A 57 2.13 -14.88 -56.96
CA PRO A 57 2.96 -15.57 -56.00
C PRO A 57 4.43 -15.00 -55.87
N LYS A 58 5.28 -15.73 -55.09
CA LYS A 58 6.76 -15.74 -55.01
C LYS A 58 7.40 -14.80 -53.99
N HIS A 59 8.25 -15.26 -53.05
CA HIS A 59 9.47 -16.03 -53.21
C HIS A 59 9.83 -16.80 -51.94
N ILE A 60 10.33 -17.99 -52.14
CA ILE A 60 10.97 -18.92 -51.21
C ILE A 60 12.40 -18.46 -50.95
N ALA A 61 12.88 -18.53 -49.69
CA ALA A 61 14.27 -18.82 -49.40
C ALA A 61 14.35 -19.59 -48.07
N SER A 62 14.76 -20.82 -48.24
CA SER A 62 15.12 -21.84 -47.27
C SER A 62 16.44 -21.47 -46.57
N VAL A 63 16.55 -21.73 -45.26
CA VAL A 63 17.82 -22.12 -44.64
C VAL A 63 17.55 -23.30 -43.70
N GLU A 64 18.18 -24.40 -44.03
CA GLU A 64 18.18 -25.67 -43.29
C GLU A 64 19.07 -25.62 -42.05
N ALA A 65 18.63 -26.35 -41.07
CA ALA A 65 19.23 -27.12 -40.02
C ALA A 65 20.76 -27.21 -39.86
N ALA A 66 21.20 -27.10 -38.60
CA ALA A 66 22.33 -27.88 -38.08
C ALA A 66 22.00 -28.32 -36.64
N ALA A 67 21.66 -29.60 -36.53
CA ALA A 67 21.63 -30.31 -35.27
C ALA A 67 23.03 -30.84 -34.96
N VAL A 68 23.56 -30.58 -33.77
CA VAL A 68 24.67 -31.34 -33.21
C VAL A 68 24.26 -31.90 -31.88
N SER A 69 24.18 -33.23 -31.86
CA SER A 69 24.02 -34.10 -30.69
C SER A 69 25.31 -34.16 -29.89
N VAL A 70 25.23 -33.95 -28.58
CA VAL A 70 26.19 -34.52 -27.64
C VAL A 70 25.39 -35.18 -26.50
N LEU A 71 25.37 -36.48 -26.52
CA LEU A 71 24.94 -37.37 -25.45
C LEU A 71 26.08 -37.48 -24.43
N GLY A 72 25.80 -37.19 -23.19
CA GLY A 72 26.60 -37.54 -22.05
C GLY A 72 25.68 -38.03 -20.95
N GLU A 73 25.55 -39.35 -20.82
CA GLU A 73 24.87 -40.02 -19.73
C GLU A 73 25.67 -39.84 -18.42
N SER A 74 25.03 -39.33 -17.39
CA SER A 74 25.41 -39.56 -16.01
C SER A 74 24.16 -39.89 -15.20
N THR A 75 24.01 -41.12 -14.86
CA THR A 75 23.05 -41.68 -13.92
C THR A 75 23.33 -41.17 -12.51
N LEU A 76 22.34 -40.46 -11.96
CA LEU A 76 22.28 -40.19 -10.51
C LEU A 76 21.07 -40.93 -9.96
N GLU A 77 21.37 -41.92 -9.11
CA GLU A 77 20.40 -42.66 -8.31
C GLU A 77 19.73 -41.67 -7.33
N VAL A 78 18.42 -41.61 -7.40
CA VAL A 78 17.58 -40.86 -6.42
C VAL A 78 17.11 -41.89 -5.41
N SER A 79 17.71 -41.88 -4.21
CA SER A 79 17.15 -42.56 -3.03
C SER A 79 15.95 -41.77 -2.52
N SER A 80 14.79 -42.39 -2.51
CA SER A 80 13.56 -41.89 -1.90
C SER A 80 13.63 -42.13 -0.40
N GLU A 81 13.87 -41.12 0.40
CA GLU A 81 13.46 -41.10 1.81
C GLU A 81 12.41 -39.99 1.99
N SER A 82 11.24 -40.45 2.43
CA SER A 82 10.12 -39.65 2.86
C SER A 82 10.36 -39.21 4.31
N ASP A 83 10.61 -37.93 4.53
CA ASP A 83 10.43 -37.30 5.83
C ASP A 83 9.48 -36.14 5.75
N ASP A 84 8.24 -36.41 6.17
CA ASP A 84 7.24 -35.38 6.51
C ASP A 84 7.63 -34.76 7.85
N THR A 85 8.44 -33.70 7.79
CA THR A 85 8.59 -32.77 8.92
C THR A 85 8.08 -31.41 8.50
N ILE A 86 6.96 -31.05 9.10
CA ILE A 86 6.40 -29.71 9.09
C ILE A 86 7.42 -28.78 9.75
N PHE A 87 8.13 -27.99 8.95
CA PHE A 87 8.97 -26.91 9.47
C PHE A 87 8.09 -25.67 9.67
N THR A 88 7.83 -25.34 10.93
CA THR A 88 7.45 -23.99 11.33
C THR A 88 8.69 -23.09 11.21
N PRO A 89 8.59 -21.90 10.60
CA PRO A 89 9.70 -20.96 10.63
C PRO A 89 9.93 -20.50 12.07
N TYR A 90 11.09 -20.79 12.60
CA TYR A 90 11.57 -20.30 13.88
C TYR A 90 11.72 -18.77 13.79
N LEU A 91 10.79 -18.05 14.37
CA LEU A 91 11.09 -16.74 14.92
C LEU A 91 11.87 -16.99 16.21
N GLY A 92 13.13 -16.57 16.25
CA GLY A 92 13.97 -16.70 17.40
C GLY A 92 13.25 -16.21 18.65
N HIS A 93 13.18 -17.06 19.67
CA HIS A 93 12.80 -16.68 21.01
C HIS A 93 13.82 -15.64 21.49
N GLY A 94 13.44 -14.35 21.38
CA GLY A 94 14.08 -13.32 22.18
C GLY A 94 13.73 -13.60 23.63
N ASP A 95 14.75 -13.85 24.41
CA ASP A 95 14.65 -13.94 25.86
C ASP A 95 13.87 -12.74 26.40
N ALA A 96 12.89 -13.03 27.23
CA ALA A 96 12.14 -12.03 27.97
C ALA A 96 13.11 -11.15 28.77
N VAL A 97 13.38 -9.96 28.29
CA VAL A 97 14.07 -8.93 29.07
C VAL A 97 13.14 -8.57 30.21
N ARG A 98 13.48 -9.04 31.41
CA ARG A 98 12.89 -8.56 32.65
C ARG A 98 13.11 -7.05 32.70
N VAL A 99 12.02 -6.31 32.66
CA VAL A 99 11.99 -4.90 33.05
C VAL A 99 12.40 -4.86 34.52
N VAL A 100 13.58 -4.36 34.79
CA VAL A 100 14.01 -4.02 36.14
C VAL A 100 13.40 -2.66 36.43
N ASP A 101 12.40 -2.63 37.30
CA ASP A 101 11.88 -1.41 37.89
C ASP A 101 13.03 -0.65 38.59
N ALA A 102 13.40 0.50 38.04
CA ALA A 102 14.29 1.41 38.70
C ALA A 102 13.52 2.12 39.83
N GLU A 103 13.71 1.64 41.04
CA GLU A 103 13.26 2.32 42.25
C GLU A 103 13.82 3.77 42.30
N LEU A 104 12.92 4.73 42.43
CA LEU A 104 13.27 6.09 42.79
C LEU A 104 13.88 6.11 44.22
N GLY A 105 15.19 6.30 44.27
CA GLY A 105 15.89 6.54 45.52
C GLY A 105 15.42 7.82 46.15
N THR A 106 14.79 7.70 47.31
CA THR A 106 14.52 8.79 48.27
C THR A 106 15.82 9.26 48.88
N LEU A 107 16.26 10.46 48.57
CA LEU A 107 17.34 11.15 49.29
C LEU A 107 16.79 11.65 50.64
N GLU A 108 17.24 11.02 51.71
CA GLU A 108 17.07 11.48 53.08
C GLU A 108 17.80 12.82 53.30
N ARG A 109 17.09 13.79 53.85
CA ARG A 109 17.63 15.05 54.33
C ARG A 109 18.14 14.84 55.78
N GLU A 110 19.43 14.96 55.97
CA GLU A 110 20.01 15.19 57.30
C GLU A 110 19.60 16.58 57.84
N GLY A 111 19.10 16.56 59.06
CA GLY A 111 18.69 17.75 59.78
C GLY A 111 19.87 18.51 60.41
N VAL A 112 19.83 19.82 60.33
CA VAL A 112 20.54 20.72 61.26
C VAL A 112 19.58 21.68 61.90
N SER A 113 19.65 21.74 63.22
CA SER A 113 18.78 22.41 64.16
C SER A 113 18.97 23.92 64.26
N ALA A 114 17.87 24.60 64.51
CA ALA A 114 17.60 25.71 65.39
C ALA A 114 18.35 27.07 65.26
N GLY A 115 17.55 28.10 65.05
CA GLY A 115 17.83 29.49 65.28
C GLY A 115 16.59 30.35 65.08
N SER A 116 16.08 30.93 66.15
CA SER A 116 14.83 31.67 66.34
C SER A 116 14.84 33.06 65.72
N ASP A 117 13.60 33.55 65.46
CA ASP A 117 13.15 34.96 65.44
C ASP A 117 13.14 35.71 64.09
N GLY A 118 11.92 36.16 63.76
CA GLY A 118 11.71 37.20 62.75
C GLY A 118 10.41 37.08 61.95
N THR A 119 9.33 37.59 62.52
CA THR A 119 8.05 37.83 61.86
C THR A 119 8.18 38.63 60.55
N SER A 120 7.90 38.03 59.41
CA SER A 120 7.51 38.77 58.23
C SER A 120 6.59 37.92 57.36
N GLN A 121 5.39 38.42 57.16
CA GLN A 121 4.36 37.84 56.31
C GLN A 121 4.85 37.64 54.87
N PRO A 122 4.53 36.54 54.19
CA PRO A 122 4.85 36.39 52.78
C PRO A 122 3.93 37.30 51.95
N ARG A 123 4.49 38.26 51.25
CA ARG A 123 3.83 38.99 50.18
C ARG A 123 3.35 37.99 49.14
N ARG A 124 2.04 37.83 49.01
CA ARG A 124 1.40 37.23 47.87
C ARG A 124 1.86 37.99 46.62
N ARG A 125 2.69 37.36 45.80
CA ARG A 125 2.88 37.79 44.40
C ARG A 125 1.55 37.55 43.70
N ASN A 126 0.81 38.63 43.46
CA ASN A 126 -0.25 38.64 42.47
C ASN A 126 0.38 38.30 41.10
N ILE A 127 0.25 37.06 40.66
CA ILE A 127 0.39 36.73 39.25
C ILE A 127 -0.82 37.40 38.58
N SER A 128 -0.60 38.62 38.07
CA SER A 128 -1.59 39.28 37.23
C SER A 128 -1.83 38.32 36.03
N ARG A 129 -3.01 37.69 36.02
CA ARG A 129 -3.59 37.23 34.74
C ARG A 129 -3.50 38.47 33.83
N ARG A 130 -2.63 38.40 32.80
CA ARG A 130 -2.78 39.29 31.65
C ARG A 130 -4.16 39.04 31.09
N GLU A 131 -5.10 39.89 31.39
CA GLU A 131 -6.37 39.96 30.64
C GLU A 131 -5.98 40.20 29.18
N SER A 132 -6.26 39.23 28.31
CA SER A 132 -6.11 39.38 26.88
C SER A 132 -6.98 40.57 26.44
N ASN A 133 -6.38 41.55 25.83
CA ASN A 133 -7.12 42.70 25.29
C ASN A 133 -7.99 42.18 24.14
N PRO A 134 -9.34 42.21 24.23
CA PRO A 134 -10.23 41.66 23.21
C PRO A 134 -9.99 42.28 21.82
N ASP A 135 -9.61 43.55 21.76
CA ASP A 135 -9.32 44.27 20.52
C ASP A 135 -8.03 43.79 19.82
N ALA A 136 -7.07 43.25 20.60
CA ALA A 136 -5.85 42.66 20.04
C ALA A 136 -6.08 41.29 19.47
N GLU A 137 -7.05 40.53 19.94
CA GLU A 137 -7.43 39.22 19.40
C GLU A 137 -8.25 39.32 18.09
N GLU A 138 -9.02 40.41 17.90
CA GLU A 138 -9.82 40.59 16.69
C GLU A 138 -8.97 40.92 15.45
N ASN A 139 -7.78 41.46 15.65
CA ASN A 139 -6.84 41.86 14.58
C ASN A 139 -5.63 40.92 14.40
N ASP A 140 -5.54 39.80 15.16
CA ASP A 140 -4.44 38.88 15.01
C ASP A 140 -4.58 38.06 13.70
N PRO A 141 -3.68 38.22 12.69
CA PRO A 141 -3.78 37.53 11.42
C PRO A 141 -3.59 36.01 11.54
N LEU A 142 -3.08 35.54 12.67
CA LEU A 142 -2.90 34.09 12.95
C LEU A 142 -4.15 33.46 13.57
N ILE A 143 -5.18 34.24 13.90
CA ILE A 143 -6.49 33.71 14.32
C ILE A 143 -7.39 33.52 13.09
N VAL A 144 -7.75 32.28 12.83
CA VAL A 144 -8.65 31.90 11.73
C VAL A 144 -9.92 31.29 12.29
N THR A 145 -11.08 31.72 11.78
CA THR A 145 -12.37 31.13 12.15
C THR A 145 -12.71 30.01 11.21
N THR A 146 -12.72 28.76 11.69
CA THR A 146 -13.18 27.58 10.95
C THR A 146 -14.70 27.40 11.10
N ASP A 147 -15.27 26.40 10.43
CA ASP A 147 -16.68 26.03 10.62
C ASP A 147 -16.99 25.45 12.01
N LYS A 148 -15.94 25.09 12.77
CA LYS A 148 -16.06 24.50 14.13
C LYS A 148 -15.72 25.46 15.25
N GLY A 149 -14.83 26.41 15.03
CA GLY A 149 -14.37 27.36 16.04
C GLY A 149 -13.17 28.16 15.56
N LYS A 150 -12.64 29.06 16.40
CA LYS A 150 -11.44 29.82 16.10
C LYS A 150 -10.19 29.00 16.44
N VAL A 151 -9.16 29.14 15.60
CA VAL A 151 -7.84 28.53 15.79
C VAL A 151 -6.76 29.58 15.70
N ARG A 152 -5.76 29.51 16.58
CA ARG A 152 -4.57 30.36 16.54
C ARG A 152 -3.39 29.55 16.03
N GLY A 153 -2.72 30.05 14.98
CA GLY A 153 -1.48 29.52 14.42
C GLY A 153 -0.23 30.18 14.96
N VAL A 154 0.88 29.88 14.33
CA VAL A 154 2.21 30.41 14.63
C VAL A 154 2.96 30.72 13.33
N THR A 155 3.76 31.80 13.32
CA THR A 155 4.69 32.06 12.24
C THR A 155 6.00 31.36 12.49
N LEU A 156 6.38 30.45 11.61
CA LEU A 156 7.62 29.68 11.63
C LEU A 156 8.62 30.26 10.63
N THR A 157 9.91 29.96 10.83
CA THR A 157 10.96 30.25 9.87
C THR A 157 11.33 28.96 9.15
N SER A 158 11.32 28.95 7.82
CA SER A 158 11.79 27.83 7.03
C SER A 158 13.31 27.70 7.11
N PRO A 159 13.87 26.52 6.80
CA PRO A 159 15.33 26.34 6.71
C PRO A 159 16.01 27.34 5.75
N THR A 160 15.30 27.85 4.75
CA THR A 160 15.78 28.87 3.80
C THR A 160 15.65 30.32 4.30
N GLY A 161 15.18 30.52 5.55
CA GLY A 161 15.03 31.84 6.18
C GLY A 161 13.71 32.58 5.90
N LYS A 162 12.86 32.07 5.01
CA LYS A 162 11.56 32.65 4.71
C LYS A 162 10.52 32.33 5.81
N LYS A 163 9.49 33.14 5.92
CA LYS A 163 8.43 32.93 6.92
C LYS A 163 7.27 32.11 6.33
N VAL A 164 6.67 31.30 7.20
CA VAL A 164 5.50 30.45 6.92
C VAL A 164 4.55 30.56 8.11
N ASP A 165 3.28 30.80 7.87
CA ASP A 165 2.26 30.72 8.89
C ASP A 165 1.69 29.30 8.94
N ALA A 166 1.67 28.68 10.13
CA ALA A 166 1.26 27.31 10.32
C ALA A 166 0.19 27.17 11.40
N TRP A 167 -0.76 26.31 11.16
CA TRP A 167 -1.76 25.83 12.13
C TRP A 167 -1.61 24.32 12.22
N MET A 168 -1.16 23.81 13.35
CA MET A 168 -0.85 22.41 13.58
C MET A 168 -1.79 21.84 14.63
N GLY A 169 -2.35 20.66 14.39
CA GLY A 169 -3.23 20.00 15.34
C GLY A 169 -4.64 20.59 15.41
N ILE A 170 -5.26 20.95 14.27
CA ILE A 170 -6.68 21.33 14.22
C ILE A 170 -7.52 20.05 14.21
N PRO A 171 -8.46 19.83 15.16
CA PRO A 171 -9.29 18.62 15.14
C PRO A 171 -10.27 18.68 13.96
N TYR A 172 -10.29 17.64 13.12
CA TYR A 172 -11.25 17.50 12.03
C TYR A 172 -12.31 16.44 12.32
N ALA A 173 -12.05 15.57 13.29
CA ALA A 173 -12.95 14.51 13.75
C ALA A 173 -13.03 14.46 15.27
N GLN A 174 -14.05 13.79 15.79
CA GLN A 174 -14.12 13.39 17.20
C GLN A 174 -13.03 12.35 17.48
N PRO A 175 -12.43 12.32 18.68
CA PRO A 175 -11.51 11.25 19.06
C PRO A 175 -12.15 9.86 18.87
N PRO A 176 -11.53 8.95 18.11
CA PRO A 176 -12.11 7.63 17.81
C PRO A 176 -11.86 6.62 18.93
N VAL A 177 -12.26 6.97 20.15
CA VAL A 177 -12.05 6.19 21.39
C VAL A 177 -13.32 5.46 21.85
N GLY A 178 -13.15 4.44 22.66
CA GLY A 178 -14.26 3.69 23.28
C GLY A 178 -15.24 3.15 22.23
N ALA A 179 -16.51 3.54 22.29
CA ALA A 179 -17.53 3.11 21.35
C ALA A 179 -17.31 3.58 19.90
N LEU A 180 -16.43 4.57 19.66
CA LEU A 180 -16.07 5.03 18.31
C LEU A 180 -14.85 4.30 17.71
N ARG A 181 -14.13 3.50 18.51
CA ARG A 181 -13.03 2.66 18.05
C ARG A 181 -13.53 1.72 16.94
N PHE A 182 -12.76 1.56 15.86
CA PHE A 182 -13.03 0.78 14.63
C PHE A 182 -14.17 1.31 13.75
N ARG A 183 -14.97 2.26 14.20
CA ARG A 183 -16.03 2.90 13.40
C ARG A 183 -15.49 3.97 12.46
N HIS A 184 -16.29 4.30 11.45
CA HIS A 184 -16.03 5.48 10.61
C HIS A 184 -16.00 6.75 11.47
N PRO A 185 -15.19 7.77 11.11
CA PRO A 185 -15.03 8.97 11.93
C PRO A 185 -16.30 9.81 11.96
N ARG A 186 -16.47 10.56 13.04
CA ARG A 186 -17.49 11.60 13.16
C ARG A 186 -16.84 12.98 13.07
N PRO A 187 -17.45 13.98 12.42
CA PRO A 187 -16.93 15.33 12.40
C PRO A 187 -16.67 15.87 13.80
N ALA A 188 -15.61 16.67 13.95
CA ALA A 188 -15.30 17.34 15.21
C ALA A 188 -16.50 18.16 15.71
N GLU A 189 -16.66 18.25 17.01
CA GLU A 189 -17.63 19.12 17.65
C GLU A 189 -17.20 20.58 17.53
N ARG A 190 -18.15 21.48 17.73
CA ARG A 190 -17.84 22.90 17.81
C ARG A 190 -17.25 23.26 19.18
N TRP A 191 -16.24 24.13 19.17
CA TRP A 191 -15.65 24.64 20.39
C TRP A 191 -15.87 26.15 20.53
N SER A 192 -15.91 26.61 21.79
CA SER A 192 -15.90 28.03 22.14
C SER A 192 -14.48 28.53 22.39
N GLY A 193 -14.26 29.84 22.22
CA GLY A 193 -12.93 30.44 22.42
C GLY A 193 -11.98 30.15 21.26
N ILE A 194 -10.69 30.29 21.51
CA ILE A 194 -9.62 30.12 20.54
C ILE A 194 -8.79 28.90 20.90
N LEU A 195 -8.77 27.91 20.03
CA LEU A 195 -7.93 26.74 20.16
C LEU A 195 -6.51 27.06 19.66
N ASN A 196 -5.50 26.76 20.47
CA ASN A 196 -4.11 26.93 20.06
C ASN A 196 -3.69 25.76 19.15
N ALA A 197 -3.47 26.07 17.89
CA ALA A 197 -2.99 25.14 16.85
C ALA A 197 -1.52 25.46 16.50
N THR A 198 -0.66 25.46 17.51
CA THR A 198 0.74 25.92 17.42
C THR A 198 1.78 24.82 17.62
N THR A 199 1.35 23.62 17.93
CA THR A 199 2.21 22.44 18.16
C THR A 199 1.76 21.27 17.29
N PRO A 200 2.71 20.41 16.84
CA PRO A 200 2.36 19.19 16.11
C PRO A 200 1.37 18.32 16.89
N PRO A 201 0.41 17.67 16.21
CA PRO A 201 -0.55 16.77 16.83
C PRO A 201 0.09 15.47 17.30
N ASN A 202 -0.64 14.74 18.14
CA ASN A 202 -0.30 13.37 18.50
C ASN A 202 -0.35 12.46 17.25
N THR A 203 0.47 11.43 17.27
CA THR A 203 0.48 10.34 16.29
C THR A 203 -0.58 9.28 16.66
N CYS A 204 -1.25 8.70 15.68
CA CYS A 204 -2.14 7.56 15.88
C CYS A 204 -1.36 6.33 16.36
N VAL A 205 -1.95 5.55 17.29
CA VAL A 205 -1.30 4.37 17.87
C VAL A 205 -0.85 3.41 16.77
N GLN A 206 0.39 2.99 16.85
CA GLN A 206 1.08 2.13 15.89
C GLN A 206 2.31 1.46 16.53
N ILE A 207 2.87 0.46 15.86
CA ILE A 207 4.14 -0.13 16.26
C ILE A 207 5.29 0.87 16.04
N VAL A 208 6.31 0.82 16.88
CA VAL A 208 7.56 1.57 16.71
C VAL A 208 8.65 0.61 16.28
N ASP A 209 9.33 0.92 15.18
CA ASP A 209 10.43 0.12 14.68
C ASP A 209 11.66 0.26 15.59
N THR A 210 12.11 -0.88 16.11
CA THR A 210 13.31 -1.00 16.95
C THR A 210 14.30 -2.02 16.41
N LEU A 211 14.05 -2.59 15.23
CA LEU A 211 14.84 -3.69 14.66
C LEU A 211 16.32 -3.30 14.47
N PHE A 212 16.57 -2.09 14.03
CA PHE A 212 17.93 -1.59 13.78
C PHE A 212 18.43 -0.62 14.87
N GLY A 213 17.78 -0.59 16.06
CA GLY A 213 18.14 0.32 17.14
C GLY A 213 18.03 1.79 16.71
N ASP A 214 19.09 2.57 16.98
CA ASP A 214 19.12 4.02 16.70
C ASP A 214 19.57 4.36 15.27
N PHE A 215 19.54 3.39 14.35
CA PHE A 215 20.00 3.60 12.98
C PHE A 215 19.11 4.61 12.22
N PRO A 216 19.67 5.77 11.77
CA PRO A 216 18.86 6.86 11.22
C PRO A 216 18.03 6.48 10.00
N GLY A 217 18.52 5.54 9.16
CA GLY A 217 17.80 5.07 7.97
C GLY A 217 16.48 4.37 8.28
N ALA A 218 16.35 3.81 9.51
CA ALA A 218 15.11 3.21 9.99
C ALA A 218 14.33 4.17 10.91
N THR A 219 14.99 4.78 11.88
CA THR A 219 14.33 5.63 12.91
C THR A 219 13.73 6.91 12.37
N MET A 220 14.16 7.39 11.19
CA MET A 220 13.54 8.55 10.52
C MET A 220 12.04 8.37 10.22
N TRP A 221 11.58 7.13 10.14
CA TRP A 221 10.17 6.77 9.90
C TRP A 221 9.37 6.55 11.18
N ASN A 222 10.02 6.53 12.34
CA ASN A 222 9.37 6.35 13.63
C ASN A 222 8.58 7.59 14.06
N PRO A 223 7.48 7.40 14.79
CA PRO A 223 6.70 8.50 15.35
C PRO A 223 7.55 9.44 16.21
N ASN A 224 7.45 10.73 15.94
CA ASN A 224 8.16 11.80 16.66
C ASN A 224 7.25 12.62 17.61
N THR A 225 5.99 12.19 17.79
CA THR A 225 5.03 12.74 18.77
C THR A 225 4.36 11.61 19.54
N ASN A 226 3.61 11.94 20.62
CA ASN A 226 2.97 10.94 21.47
C ASN A 226 1.98 10.07 20.73
N LEU A 227 1.99 8.77 21.01
CA LEU A 227 1.05 7.79 20.47
C LEU A 227 -0.25 7.78 21.28
N THR A 228 -1.38 8.06 20.62
CA THR A 228 -2.70 8.01 21.24
C THR A 228 -3.78 7.74 20.18
N GLU A 229 -4.94 7.24 20.61
CA GLU A 229 -6.11 7.12 19.73
C GLU A 229 -6.74 8.49 19.43
N ASP A 230 -6.60 9.49 20.32
CA ASP A 230 -6.99 10.88 20.03
C ASP A 230 -5.93 11.54 19.14
N CYS A 231 -5.99 11.21 17.85
CA CYS A 231 -4.98 11.59 16.85
C CYS A 231 -5.55 12.26 15.60
N LEU A 232 -6.87 12.37 15.43
CA LEU A 232 -7.47 12.83 14.16
C LEU A 232 -7.42 14.35 13.99
N TYR A 233 -6.25 14.84 13.63
CA TYR A 233 -5.92 16.26 13.48
C TYR A 233 -5.36 16.56 12.08
N ILE A 234 -5.59 17.79 11.61
CA ILE A 234 -5.12 18.32 10.34
C ILE A 234 -4.17 19.49 10.57
N ASN A 235 -3.17 19.62 9.71
CA ASN A 235 -2.19 20.70 9.73
C ASN A 235 -2.32 21.53 8.45
N VAL A 236 -2.18 22.83 8.55
CA VAL A 236 -2.22 23.78 7.42
C VAL A 236 -1.01 24.71 7.51
N ALA A 237 -0.24 24.79 6.42
CA ALA A 237 0.87 25.72 6.28
C ALA A 237 0.68 26.61 5.06
N VAL A 238 0.91 27.90 5.22
CA VAL A 238 0.74 28.89 4.16
C VAL A 238 1.94 29.84 4.08
N PRO A 239 2.28 30.38 2.91
CA PRO A 239 3.31 31.40 2.78
C PRO A 239 2.98 32.63 3.60
N HIS A 240 4.01 33.29 4.14
CA HIS A 240 3.85 34.57 4.80
C HIS A 240 4.37 35.71 3.88
N PRO A 241 3.57 36.76 3.58
CA PRO A 241 2.19 37.01 4.01
C PRO A 241 1.19 36.03 3.36
N ARG A 242 0.07 35.77 4.05
CA ARG A 242 -0.96 34.84 3.61
C ARG A 242 -1.46 35.17 2.19
N PRO A 243 -1.44 34.19 1.26
CA PRO A 243 -1.90 34.36 -0.11
C PRO A 243 -3.42 34.45 -0.20
N LYS A 244 -3.91 34.79 -1.41
CA LYS A 244 -5.34 34.70 -1.76
C LYS A 244 -5.52 33.71 -2.91
N ASN A 245 -6.49 32.80 -2.75
CA ASN A 245 -6.82 31.77 -3.76
C ASN A 245 -5.61 30.96 -4.26
N SER A 246 -4.73 30.55 -3.32
CA SER A 246 -3.56 29.76 -3.65
C SER A 246 -3.94 28.30 -3.91
N PRO A 247 -3.24 27.58 -4.82
CA PRO A 247 -3.40 26.14 -4.96
C PRO A 247 -3.01 25.43 -3.66
N VAL A 248 -3.68 24.31 -3.41
CA VAL A 248 -3.53 23.51 -2.20
C VAL A 248 -2.95 22.14 -2.58
N MET A 249 -1.91 21.74 -1.92
CA MET A 249 -1.40 20.36 -1.96
C MET A 249 -1.70 19.68 -0.64
N LEU A 250 -2.26 18.48 -0.69
CA LEU A 250 -2.64 17.72 0.49
C LEU A 250 -1.86 16.43 0.53
N TRP A 251 -1.01 16.29 1.55
CA TRP A 251 -0.15 15.13 1.78
C TRP A 251 -0.87 14.03 2.53
N ILE A 252 -0.79 12.80 2.00
CA ILE A 252 -1.19 11.56 2.67
C ILE A 252 0.05 10.70 2.84
N PHE A 253 0.49 10.52 4.08
CA PHE A 253 1.71 9.76 4.37
C PHE A 253 1.55 8.26 4.10
N GLY A 254 2.68 7.57 3.84
CA GLY A 254 2.78 6.13 3.68
C GLY A 254 3.00 5.37 4.98
N GLY A 255 3.59 4.17 4.88
CA GLY A 255 3.85 3.27 6.01
C GLY A 255 2.94 2.04 6.03
N GLY A 256 2.66 1.45 4.84
CA GLY A 256 2.00 0.15 4.70
C GLY A 256 0.61 0.04 5.33
N PHE A 257 -0.05 1.15 5.65
CA PHE A 257 -1.29 1.25 6.44
C PHE A 257 -1.15 0.85 7.91
N TYR A 258 0.03 0.45 8.38
CA TYR A 258 0.26 0.04 9.78
C TYR A 258 1.04 1.08 10.59
N SER A 259 1.72 2.01 9.93
CA SER A 259 2.55 3.04 10.56
C SER A 259 2.49 4.37 9.81
N GLY A 260 3.21 5.37 10.29
CA GLY A 260 3.32 6.68 9.70
C GLY A 260 2.64 7.78 10.50
N THR A 261 3.08 9.01 10.27
CA THR A 261 2.54 10.22 10.90
C THR A 261 2.80 11.43 10.02
N SER A 262 1.90 12.39 10.02
CA SER A 262 2.06 13.64 9.27
C SER A 262 3.13 14.59 9.86
N THR A 263 3.71 14.21 10.98
CA THR A 263 4.64 15.06 11.76
C THR A 263 6.11 14.73 11.55
N LEU A 264 6.44 13.71 10.72
CA LEU A 264 7.83 13.33 10.45
C LEU A 264 8.66 14.50 9.93
N ASP A 265 9.92 14.57 10.34
CA ASP A 265 10.84 15.62 9.92
C ASP A 265 11.04 15.66 8.40
N VAL A 266 11.01 14.50 7.74
CA VAL A 266 11.08 14.39 6.26
C VAL A 266 9.88 14.99 5.54
N TYR A 267 8.76 15.23 6.24
CA TYR A 267 7.57 15.92 5.74
C TYR A 267 7.51 17.38 6.14
N ASP A 268 8.64 17.96 6.56
CA ASP A 268 8.68 19.38 6.92
C ASP A 268 8.23 20.26 5.75
N HIS A 269 6.99 20.73 5.87
CA HIS A 269 6.31 21.50 4.85
C HIS A 269 6.85 22.94 4.67
N ARG A 270 7.66 23.46 5.60
CA ARG A 270 8.08 24.86 5.61
C ARG A 270 8.87 25.25 4.36
N THR A 271 9.78 24.39 3.89
CA THR A 271 10.60 24.68 2.71
C THR A 271 9.75 24.71 1.44
N LEU A 272 8.97 23.66 1.18
CA LEU A 272 8.12 23.57 -0.02
C LEU A 272 7.11 24.72 -0.09
N VAL A 273 6.46 25.06 1.03
CA VAL A 273 5.50 26.17 1.12
C VAL A 273 6.18 27.52 0.84
N ALA A 274 7.34 27.77 1.48
CA ALA A 274 8.05 29.03 1.39
C ALA A 274 8.70 29.28 0.02
N GLU A 275 9.23 28.25 -0.62
CA GLU A 275 9.92 28.36 -1.90
C GLU A 275 8.94 28.40 -3.09
N GLU A 276 7.87 27.63 -3.04
CA GLU A 276 6.98 27.43 -4.18
C GLU A 276 5.65 28.20 -4.09
N ASN A 277 5.42 28.93 -2.98
CA ASN A 277 4.25 29.77 -2.77
C ASN A 277 2.93 29.01 -2.98
N ILE A 278 2.78 27.90 -2.29
CA ILE A 278 1.56 27.07 -2.25
C ILE A 278 1.09 26.90 -0.81
N ILE A 279 -0.15 26.43 -0.64
CA ILE A 279 -0.63 25.95 0.65
C ILE A 279 -0.45 24.46 0.74
N LEU A 280 0.15 24.00 1.84
CA LEU A 280 0.27 22.59 2.12
C LEU A 280 -0.59 22.20 3.31
N VAL A 281 -1.32 21.10 3.15
CA VAL A 281 -2.15 20.48 4.17
C VAL A 281 -1.65 19.05 4.39
N SER A 282 -1.58 18.61 5.63
CA SER A 282 -1.37 17.20 5.99
C SER A 282 -2.32 16.79 7.08
N MET A 283 -2.63 15.50 7.20
CA MET A 283 -3.51 15.01 8.23
C MET A 283 -2.97 13.74 8.87
N GLN A 284 -3.33 13.52 10.12
CA GLN A 284 -3.28 12.22 10.73
C GLN A 284 -4.49 11.39 10.30
N TYR A 285 -4.32 10.11 10.09
CA TYR A 285 -5.39 9.13 9.88
C TYR A 285 -5.06 7.85 10.62
N ARG A 286 -6.06 7.10 11.03
CA ARG A 286 -5.83 5.84 11.75
C ARG A 286 -5.17 4.80 10.85
N VAL A 287 -4.21 4.13 11.43
CA VAL A 287 -3.42 3.05 10.82
C VAL A 287 -3.62 1.75 11.61
N ALA A 288 -3.04 0.65 11.13
CA ALA A 288 -3.05 -0.66 11.77
C ALA A 288 -4.50 -1.19 11.97
N SER A 289 -4.71 -2.10 12.90
CA SER A 289 -6.05 -2.61 13.23
C SER A 289 -7.03 -1.50 13.61
N LEU A 290 -6.58 -0.43 14.27
CA LEU A 290 -7.43 0.70 14.65
C LEU A 290 -8.00 1.45 13.44
N GLY A 291 -7.31 1.44 12.29
CA GLY A 291 -7.74 2.07 11.05
C GLY A 291 -8.41 1.14 10.05
N PHE A 292 -8.09 -0.15 10.05
CA PHE A 292 -8.45 -1.04 8.96
C PHE A 292 -9.06 -2.39 9.37
N LEU A 293 -9.31 -2.61 10.66
CA LEU A 293 -10.01 -3.82 11.13
C LEU A 293 -11.41 -3.93 10.51
N TYR A 294 -11.75 -5.13 10.01
CA TYR A 294 -12.99 -5.42 9.32
C TYR A 294 -13.67 -6.65 9.90
N LEU A 295 -14.95 -6.53 10.23
CA LEU A 295 -15.84 -7.63 10.61
C LEU A 295 -17.12 -7.67 9.77
N GLY A 296 -17.31 -6.75 8.82
CA GLY A 296 -18.52 -6.64 8.00
C GLY A 296 -19.76 -6.17 8.76
N THR A 297 -19.57 -5.61 9.95
CA THR A 297 -20.64 -5.08 10.80
C THR A 297 -20.65 -3.55 10.77
N PRO A 298 -21.77 -2.88 11.10
CA PRO A 298 -21.82 -1.41 11.18
C PRO A 298 -20.83 -0.82 12.21
N ASP A 299 -20.38 -1.63 13.15
CA ASP A 299 -19.49 -1.25 14.24
C ASP A 299 -18.00 -1.51 13.92
N ALA A 300 -17.71 -2.33 12.92
CA ALA A 300 -16.38 -2.58 12.36
C ALA A 300 -16.51 -2.75 10.84
N PRO A 301 -16.89 -1.68 10.11
CA PRO A 301 -17.18 -1.73 8.68
C PRO A 301 -15.94 -1.82 7.79
N GLY A 302 -14.74 -1.64 8.36
CA GLY A 302 -13.48 -1.53 7.62
C GLY A 302 -13.20 -0.12 7.09
N ASN A 303 -12.01 0.05 6.52
CA ASN A 303 -11.58 1.29 5.84
C ASN A 303 -11.71 2.57 6.67
N ALA A 304 -11.76 2.48 8.01
CA ALA A 304 -11.95 3.64 8.87
C ALA A 304 -10.86 4.71 8.63
N GLY A 305 -9.60 4.30 8.38
CA GLY A 305 -8.52 5.21 8.00
C GLY A 305 -8.74 5.94 6.68
N LEU A 306 -9.32 5.28 5.65
CA LEU A 306 -9.70 5.96 4.40
C LEU A 306 -10.85 6.96 4.60
N PHE A 307 -11.81 6.63 5.48
CA PHE A 307 -12.87 7.58 5.86
C PHE A 307 -12.35 8.74 6.69
N ASP A 308 -11.29 8.55 7.51
CA ASP A 308 -10.59 9.64 8.19
C ASP A 308 -10.02 10.62 7.16
N GLN A 309 -9.31 10.12 6.14
CA GLN A 309 -8.79 10.92 5.03
C GLN A 309 -9.91 11.64 4.27
N HIS A 310 -11.01 10.94 3.96
CA HIS A 310 -12.19 11.55 3.32
C HIS A 310 -12.78 12.70 4.16
N LEU A 311 -12.90 12.53 5.46
CA LEU A 311 -13.42 13.57 6.35
C LEU A 311 -12.46 14.78 6.41
N ALA A 312 -11.15 14.55 6.41
CA ALA A 312 -10.14 15.61 6.31
C ALA A 312 -10.24 16.37 4.97
N LEU A 313 -10.47 15.68 3.85
CA LEU A 313 -10.73 16.32 2.53
C LEU A 313 -11.98 17.20 2.56
N ARG A 314 -13.05 16.74 3.20
CA ARG A 314 -14.27 17.54 3.40
C ARG A 314 -13.98 18.78 4.27
N TRP A 315 -13.15 18.63 5.30
CA TRP A 315 -12.71 19.76 6.11
C TRP A 315 -11.94 20.79 5.26
N VAL A 316 -11.02 20.35 4.39
CA VAL A 316 -10.31 21.24 3.44
C VAL A 316 -11.30 21.96 2.53
N ARG A 317 -12.23 21.26 1.92
CA ARG A 317 -13.28 21.85 1.07
C ARG A 317 -14.04 22.97 1.76
N ASN A 318 -14.34 22.80 3.06
CA ASN A 318 -15.15 23.74 3.83
C ASN A 318 -14.35 24.91 4.42
N ASN A 319 -13.05 24.75 4.64
CA ASN A 319 -12.28 25.67 5.47
C ASN A 319 -11.07 26.33 4.81
N ILE A 320 -10.48 25.71 3.77
CA ILE A 320 -9.16 26.13 3.29
C ILE A 320 -9.14 27.55 2.70
N HIS A 321 -10.29 28.05 2.20
CA HIS A 321 -10.43 29.43 1.72
C HIS A 321 -10.16 30.46 2.83
N ARG A 322 -10.40 30.12 4.10
CA ARG A 322 -10.14 30.97 5.28
C ARG A 322 -8.63 31.09 5.58
N PHE A 323 -7.86 30.16 5.09
CA PHE A 323 -6.41 30.14 5.14
C PHE A 323 -5.76 30.69 3.86
N GLY A 324 -6.56 31.18 2.92
CA GLY A 324 -6.10 31.75 1.65
C GLY A 324 -5.95 30.75 0.52
N GLY A 325 -6.43 29.52 0.69
CA GLY A 325 -6.43 28.46 -0.31
C GLY A 325 -7.67 28.46 -1.19
N ASP A 326 -7.55 27.84 -2.35
CA ASP A 326 -8.64 27.62 -3.29
C ASP A 326 -9.15 26.19 -3.19
N PRO A 327 -10.35 25.95 -2.63
CA PRO A 327 -10.91 24.61 -2.48
C PRO A 327 -11.25 23.93 -3.81
N THR A 328 -11.18 24.65 -4.94
CA THR A 328 -11.35 24.10 -6.29
C THR A 328 -10.04 23.75 -6.98
N ARG A 329 -8.90 23.96 -6.31
CA ARG A 329 -7.56 23.64 -6.81
C ARG A 329 -6.77 22.86 -5.79
N VAL A 330 -7.32 21.71 -5.39
CA VAL A 330 -6.70 20.77 -4.44
C VAL A 330 -6.03 19.64 -5.22
N THR A 331 -4.76 19.39 -4.96
CA THR A 331 -4.01 18.24 -5.48
C THR A 331 -3.67 17.31 -4.34
N LEU A 332 -4.11 16.06 -4.41
CA LEU A 332 -3.68 15.01 -3.49
C LEU A 332 -2.30 14.52 -3.88
N PHE A 333 -1.44 14.29 -2.90
CA PHE A 333 -0.17 13.60 -3.14
C PHE A 333 0.20 12.74 -1.95
N GLY A 334 0.87 11.63 -2.24
CA GLY A 334 1.29 10.68 -1.21
C GLY A 334 2.27 9.67 -1.79
N GLU A 335 2.97 9.00 -0.90
CA GLU A 335 3.95 7.97 -1.22
C GLU A 335 3.55 6.64 -0.61
N SER A 336 3.90 5.49 -1.27
CA SER A 336 3.63 4.15 -0.74
C SER A 336 2.14 3.92 -0.44
N ALA A 337 1.77 3.53 0.78
CA ALA A 337 0.37 3.41 1.22
C ALA A 337 -0.40 4.75 1.12
N GLY A 338 0.31 5.89 1.20
CA GLY A 338 -0.26 7.21 0.92
C GLY A 338 -0.63 7.37 -0.56
N ALA A 339 0.20 6.90 -1.48
CA ALA A 339 -0.12 6.87 -2.91
C ALA A 339 -1.26 5.89 -3.22
N VAL A 340 -1.27 4.72 -2.56
CA VAL A 340 -2.43 3.81 -2.62
C VAL A 340 -3.69 4.51 -2.11
N SER A 341 -3.62 5.22 -0.99
CA SER A 341 -4.74 6.03 -0.47
C SER A 341 -5.24 7.06 -1.48
N VAL A 342 -4.32 7.82 -2.10
CA VAL A 342 -4.64 8.76 -3.19
C VAL A 342 -5.37 8.05 -4.33
N SER A 343 -4.90 6.87 -4.73
CA SER A 343 -5.53 6.06 -5.77
C SER A 343 -6.91 5.55 -5.36
N MET A 344 -7.12 5.16 -4.09
CA MET A 344 -8.43 4.77 -3.58
C MET A 344 -9.43 5.94 -3.60
N HIS A 345 -8.98 7.18 -3.35
CA HIS A 345 -9.80 8.38 -3.55
C HIS A 345 -10.13 8.64 -5.02
N LEU A 346 -9.25 8.28 -5.96
CA LEU A 346 -9.55 8.32 -7.39
C LEU A 346 -10.60 7.28 -7.81
N LEU A 347 -10.67 6.14 -7.11
CA LEU A 347 -11.67 5.08 -7.35
C LEU A 347 -13.00 5.37 -6.65
N SER A 348 -12.98 5.99 -5.47
CA SER A 348 -14.18 6.24 -4.65
C SER A 348 -14.97 7.45 -5.12
N SER A 349 -16.21 7.25 -5.54
CA SER A 349 -17.13 8.32 -5.93
C SER A 349 -17.37 9.35 -4.81
N LEU A 350 -17.22 8.95 -3.55
CA LEU A 350 -17.36 9.84 -2.39
C LEU A 350 -16.37 11.01 -2.41
N SER A 351 -15.18 10.81 -3.01
CA SER A 351 -14.10 11.80 -2.97
C SER A 351 -13.93 12.61 -4.26
N HIS A 352 -14.63 12.27 -5.35
CA HIS A 352 -14.37 12.84 -6.66
C HIS A 352 -14.46 14.37 -6.71
N ASP A 353 -15.38 14.99 -5.94
CA ASP A 353 -15.60 16.44 -5.95
C ASP A 353 -14.67 17.19 -4.99
N LEU A 354 -13.82 16.47 -4.22
CA LEU A 354 -13.01 17.06 -3.16
C LEU A 354 -11.60 17.46 -3.61
N PHE A 355 -11.16 17.04 -4.79
CA PHE A 355 -9.84 17.35 -5.35
C PHE A 355 -9.86 17.37 -6.88
N GLN A 356 -8.82 17.94 -7.50
CA GLN A 356 -8.75 18.11 -8.96
C GLN A 356 -7.59 17.37 -9.61
N ARG A 357 -6.54 17.04 -8.90
CA ARG A 357 -5.35 16.32 -9.43
C ARG A 357 -4.78 15.37 -8.41
N ALA A 358 -3.96 14.45 -8.87
CA ALA A 358 -3.32 13.47 -8.00
C ALA A 358 -1.87 13.22 -8.39
N ILE A 359 -0.99 13.09 -7.38
CA ILE A 359 0.39 12.65 -7.49
C ILE A 359 0.55 11.38 -6.67
N LEU A 360 1.03 10.30 -7.30
CA LEU A 360 1.16 8.99 -6.70
C LEU A 360 2.61 8.53 -6.77
N GLN A 361 3.29 8.48 -5.63
CA GLN A 361 4.71 8.13 -5.53
C GLN A 361 4.84 6.68 -5.02
N SER A 362 5.38 5.79 -5.83
CA SER A 362 5.66 4.38 -5.48
C SER A 362 4.47 3.60 -4.92
N GLY A 363 3.27 3.86 -5.43
CA GLY A 363 2.06 3.16 -4.99
C GLY A 363 0.94 3.15 -6.02
N SER A 364 0.14 2.08 -6.02
CA SER A 364 -0.95 1.83 -6.95
C SER A 364 -2.04 0.99 -6.29
N PRO A 365 -3.32 1.16 -6.65
CA PRO A 365 -4.42 0.41 -6.03
C PRO A 365 -4.43 -1.07 -6.41
N THR A 366 -3.64 -1.46 -7.42
CA THR A 366 -3.49 -2.84 -7.88
C THR A 366 -2.25 -3.53 -7.33
N ALA A 367 -1.50 -2.87 -6.42
CA ALA A 367 -0.42 -3.51 -5.69
C ALA A 367 -0.96 -4.69 -4.86
N PRO A 368 -0.26 -5.83 -4.81
CA PRO A 368 -0.77 -7.03 -4.14
C PRO A 368 -1.02 -6.83 -2.63
N TRP A 369 -0.31 -5.89 -2.02
CA TRP A 369 -0.43 -5.56 -0.59
C TRP A 369 -1.48 -4.46 -0.29
N ALA A 370 -2.04 -3.82 -1.33
CA ALA A 370 -2.93 -2.67 -1.16
C ALA A 370 -4.32 -3.02 -0.65
N LEU A 371 -4.73 -4.30 -0.78
CA LEU A 371 -6.10 -4.73 -0.50
C LEU A 371 -6.13 -6.22 -0.19
N ILE A 372 -6.95 -6.60 0.78
CA ILE A 372 -7.26 -8.01 1.09
C ILE A 372 -8.74 -8.32 0.88
N THR A 373 -9.07 -9.62 0.80
CA THR A 373 -10.47 -10.05 0.71
C THR A 373 -11.18 -9.86 2.05
N ARG A 374 -12.50 -9.74 2.02
CA ARG A 374 -13.34 -9.64 3.24
C ARG A 374 -13.14 -10.83 4.19
N ASP A 375 -13.08 -12.04 3.62
CA ASP A 375 -12.88 -13.25 4.41
C ASP A 375 -11.52 -13.27 5.09
N GLU A 376 -10.45 -12.89 4.37
CA GLU A 376 -9.12 -12.78 4.97
C GLU A 376 -9.07 -11.68 6.03
N ALA A 377 -9.72 -10.53 5.82
CA ALA A 377 -9.81 -9.46 6.83
C ALA A 377 -10.49 -9.93 8.12
N ILE A 378 -11.58 -10.70 8.00
CA ILE A 378 -12.24 -11.32 9.17
C ILE A 378 -11.28 -12.33 9.84
N ASN A 379 -10.62 -13.20 9.07
CA ASN A 379 -9.68 -14.18 9.63
C ASN A 379 -8.52 -13.50 10.37
N ARG A 380 -7.98 -12.39 9.83
CA ARG A 380 -6.93 -11.61 10.51
C ARG A 380 -7.44 -10.97 11.79
N THR A 381 -8.68 -10.48 11.79
CA THR A 381 -9.33 -9.96 13.02
C THR A 381 -9.50 -11.04 14.08
N LEU A 382 -9.90 -12.26 13.69
CA LEU A 382 -10.04 -13.37 14.63
C LEU A 382 -8.68 -13.85 15.18
N ARG A 383 -7.64 -13.88 14.37
CA ARG A 383 -6.27 -14.16 14.82
C ARG A 383 -5.76 -13.09 15.81
N LEU A 384 -6.05 -11.81 15.54
CA LEU A 384 -5.74 -10.74 16.49
C LEU A 384 -6.51 -10.93 17.80
N ALA A 385 -7.80 -11.27 17.73
CA ALA A 385 -8.62 -11.53 18.92
C ALA A 385 -8.04 -12.68 19.77
N GLU A 386 -7.63 -13.79 19.13
CA GLU A 386 -6.94 -14.90 19.79
C GLU A 386 -5.64 -14.45 20.46
N ALA A 387 -4.79 -13.70 19.74
CA ALA A 387 -3.51 -13.22 20.23
C ALA A 387 -3.62 -12.26 21.45
N VAL A 388 -4.74 -11.58 21.60
CA VAL A 388 -5.01 -10.69 22.76
C VAL A 388 -6.00 -11.30 23.75
N GLU A 389 -6.19 -12.62 23.72
CA GLU A 389 -7.04 -13.37 24.65
C GLU A 389 -8.51 -12.90 24.64
N CYS A 390 -9.05 -12.67 23.46
CA CYS A 390 -10.46 -12.38 23.22
C CYS A 390 -11.19 -13.62 22.63
N PRO A 391 -12.51 -13.71 22.76
CA PRO A 391 -13.30 -14.62 21.95
C PRO A 391 -12.97 -14.44 20.47
N HIS A 392 -12.87 -15.56 19.72
CA HIS A 392 -12.50 -15.54 18.30
C HIS A 392 -13.37 -16.47 17.45
N ASN A 393 -14.62 -16.65 17.90
CA ASN A 393 -15.63 -17.40 17.16
C ASN A 393 -16.24 -16.54 16.05
N ARG A 394 -16.20 -17.05 14.82
CA ARG A 394 -16.75 -16.37 13.64
C ARG A 394 -18.28 -16.14 13.71
N ASP A 395 -18.97 -16.96 14.47
CA ASP A 395 -20.43 -16.86 14.64
C ASP A 395 -20.83 -15.81 15.69
N GLU A 396 -19.90 -15.29 16.48
CA GLU A 396 -20.12 -14.38 17.62
C GLU A 396 -19.33 -13.07 17.48
N LEU A 397 -19.32 -12.47 16.26
CA LEU A 397 -18.50 -11.29 15.94
C LEU A 397 -18.77 -10.07 16.85
N SER A 398 -19.94 -9.97 17.44
CA SER A 398 -20.26 -8.89 18.40
C SER A 398 -19.46 -9.01 19.69
N GLU A 399 -19.29 -10.23 20.22
CA GLU A 399 -18.51 -10.48 21.43
C GLU A 399 -17.01 -10.28 21.16
N VAL A 400 -16.54 -10.73 20.00
CA VAL A 400 -15.17 -10.47 19.51
C VAL A 400 -14.90 -8.96 19.52
N LEU A 401 -15.79 -8.18 18.91
CA LEU A 401 -15.62 -6.72 18.79
C LEU A 401 -15.62 -6.01 20.15
N GLU A 402 -16.56 -6.35 21.04
CA GLU A 402 -16.62 -5.73 22.37
C GLU A 402 -15.36 -6.03 23.19
N CYS A 403 -14.83 -7.26 23.11
CA CYS A 403 -13.57 -7.60 23.75
C CYS A 403 -12.41 -6.79 23.16
N LEU A 404 -12.25 -6.73 21.82
CA LEU A 404 -11.21 -5.94 21.16
C LEU A 404 -11.29 -4.44 21.49
N ARG A 405 -12.53 -3.90 21.66
CA ARG A 405 -12.73 -2.52 22.11
C ARG A 405 -12.25 -2.27 23.53
N SER A 406 -12.28 -3.28 24.39
CA SER A 406 -11.84 -3.17 25.79
C SER A 406 -10.31 -3.27 25.96
N ARG A 407 -9.60 -3.77 24.95
CA ARG A 407 -8.14 -3.95 25.02
C ARG A 407 -7.39 -2.63 24.88
N ASP A 408 -6.20 -2.57 25.48
CA ASP A 408 -5.29 -1.44 25.27
C ASP A 408 -4.89 -1.35 23.79
N ALA A 409 -4.85 -0.12 23.25
CA ALA A 409 -4.59 0.10 21.83
C ALA A 409 -3.19 -0.36 21.41
N LYS A 410 -2.15 -0.21 22.27
CA LYS A 410 -0.80 -0.70 22.01
C LYS A 410 -0.74 -2.23 22.05
N GLN A 411 -1.53 -2.86 22.94
CA GLN A 411 -1.63 -4.31 22.95
C GLN A 411 -2.17 -4.83 21.62
N LEU A 412 -3.17 -4.17 21.01
CA LEU A 412 -3.69 -4.56 19.70
C LEU A 412 -2.60 -4.49 18.63
N VAL A 413 -2.00 -3.33 18.43
CA VAL A 413 -1.03 -3.11 17.34
C VAL A 413 0.26 -3.92 17.49
N ASN A 414 0.65 -4.29 18.71
CA ASN A 414 1.82 -5.13 18.95
C ASN A 414 1.56 -6.63 18.69
N ASN A 415 0.30 -7.08 18.59
CA ASN A 415 -0.06 -8.48 18.42
C ASN A 415 -0.71 -8.79 17.05
N GLU A 416 -0.66 -7.87 16.09
CA GLU A 416 -1.28 -8.06 14.78
C GLU A 416 -0.37 -8.71 13.72
N TRP A 417 0.93 -8.89 14.02
CA TRP A 417 1.95 -9.39 13.09
C TRP A 417 2.14 -10.91 13.18
N ASN A 418 1.18 -11.68 12.70
CA ASN A 418 1.23 -13.14 12.77
C ASN A 418 1.31 -13.75 11.36
N ASN A 419 2.41 -14.49 11.06
CA ASN A 419 2.59 -15.30 9.85
C ASN A 419 2.32 -14.57 8.53
N LEU A 420 2.93 -13.42 8.34
CA LEU A 420 2.80 -12.62 7.13
C LEU A 420 3.99 -12.80 6.19
N GLY A 421 3.74 -12.84 4.88
CA GLY A 421 4.76 -12.86 3.84
C GLY A 421 5.37 -11.48 3.59
N ILE A 422 6.33 -11.45 2.65
CA ILE A 422 6.96 -10.20 2.22
C ILE A 422 5.92 -9.18 1.72
N CYS A 423 6.01 -7.94 2.16
CA CYS A 423 5.04 -6.86 1.86
C CYS A 423 3.57 -7.24 2.18
N GLU A 424 3.31 -8.21 3.03
CA GLU A 424 1.99 -8.43 3.59
C GLU A 424 1.86 -7.63 4.88
N PHE A 425 0.87 -6.73 4.92
CA PHE A 425 0.60 -5.91 6.10
C PHE A 425 -0.67 -6.40 6.81
N PRO A 426 -0.72 -6.36 8.14
CA PRO A 426 -1.78 -7.04 8.90
C PRO A 426 -3.19 -6.57 8.54
N PHE A 427 -3.42 -5.26 8.55
CA PHE A 427 -4.71 -4.63 8.30
C PHE A 427 -4.56 -3.55 7.21
N VAL A 428 -5.22 -3.78 6.09
CA VAL A 428 -5.19 -2.93 4.89
C VAL A 428 -6.61 -2.74 4.36
N PRO A 429 -6.84 -1.85 3.38
CA PRO A 429 -8.15 -1.66 2.78
C PRO A 429 -8.83 -2.94 2.31
N VAL A 430 -10.17 -2.91 2.31
CA VAL A 430 -11.05 -3.99 1.79
C VAL A 430 -12.08 -3.40 0.84
N VAL A 431 -12.66 -4.21 -0.05
CA VAL A 431 -13.85 -3.81 -0.83
C VAL A 431 -15.05 -3.87 0.10
N ASP A 432 -15.36 -2.74 0.76
CA ASP A 432 -16.41 -2.66 1.79
C ASP A 432 -17.82 -2.42 1.23
N GLY A 433 -17.92 -1.98 -0.03
CA GLY A 433 -19.20 -1.59 -0.65
C GLY A 433 -19.65 -0.18 -0.27
N SER A 434 -18.82 0.58 0.46
CA SER A 434 -19.11 1.95 0.91
C SER A 434 -18.06 2.94 0.40
N PHE A 435 -16.79 2.74 0.71
CA PHE A 435 -15.68 3.50 0.17
C PHE A 435 -15.25 2.97 -1.20
N LEU A 436 -15.16 1.65 -1.32
CA LEU A 436 -14.86 0.91 -2.55
C LEU A 436 -16.04 0.03 -2.93
N ASP A 437 -16.76 0.40 -4.00
CA ASP A 437 -17.92 -0.36 -4.51
C ASP A 437 -17.50 -1.70 -5.11
N GLU A 438 -16.28 -1.77 -5.67
CA GLU A 438 -15.71 -2.92 -6.35
C GLU A 438 -14.20 -3.00 -6.20
N SER A 439 -13.61 -4.10 -6.69
CA SER A 439 -12.15 -4.24 -6.66
C SER A 439 -11.46 -3.20 -7.56
N PRO A 440 -10.29 -2.68 -7.15
CA PRO A 440 -9.48 -1.77 -7.98
C PRO A 440 -9.21 -2.32 -9.38
N GLN A 441 -8.90 -3.61 -9.48
CA GLN A 441 -8.67 -4.28 -10.77
C GLN A 441 -9.88 -4.14 -11.71
N ARG A 442 -11.10 -4.33 -11.19
CA ARG A 442 -12.32 -4.21 -11.97
C ARG A 442 -12.62 -2.75 -12.32
N ALA A 443 -12.48 -1.84 -11.37
CA ALA A 443 -12.67 -0.41 -11.59
C ALA A 443 -11.71 0.12 -12.67
N MET A 444 -10.43 -0.29 -12.60
CA MET A 444 -9.43 0.05 -13.61
C MET A 444 -9.76 -0.55 -14.99
N ALA A 445 -10.15 -1.83 -15.05
CA ALA A 445 -10.49 -2.50 -16.30
C ALA A 445 -11.72 -1.89 -17.02
N THR A 446 -12.68 -1.34 -16.26
CA THR A 446 -13.93 -0.76 -16.78
C THR A 446 -13.90 0.78 -16.87
N GLY A 447 -12.77 1.43 -16.53
CA GLY A 447 -12.63 2.87 -16.56
C GLY A 447 -13.48 3.61 -15.50
N ARG A 448 -13.91 2.93 -14.43
CA ARG A 448 -14.70 3.52 -13.34
C ARG A 448 -13.80 4.14 -12.29
N PHE A 449 -13.21 5.25 -12.62
CA PHE A 449 -12.39 6.09 -11.75
C PHE A 449 -12.50 7.56 -12.15
N LYS A 450 -12.12 8.45 -11.25
CA LYS A 450 -12.10 9.89 -11.52
C LYS A 450 -11.18 10.19 -12.71
N LYS A 451 -11.72 10.81 -13.76
CA LYS A 451 -10.95 11.27 -14.92
C LYS A 451 -10.29 12.59 -14.57
N THR A 452 -8.96 12.57 -14.41
CA THR A 452 -8.19 13.75 -14.06
C THR A 452 -6.71 13.58 -14.43
N ASP A 453 -5.94 14.67 -14.37
CA ASP A 453 -4.50 14.64 -14.57
C ASP A 453 -3.82 13.93 -13.40
N ILE A 454 -2.86 13.05 -13.69
CA ILE A 454 -2.03 12.37 -12.70
C ILE A 454 -0.53 12.50 -13.01
N LEU A 455 0.27 12.56 -11.93
CA LEU A 455 1.72 12.39 -11.98
C LEU A 455 2.04 11.19 -11.11
N THR A 456 2.83 10.23 -11.62
CA THR A 456 3.13 8.99 -10.90
C THR A 456 4.51 8.46 -11.29
N GLY A 457 5.09 7.62 -10.47
CA GLY A 457 6.38 7.00 -10.74
C GLY A 457 6.86 6.11 -9.60
N SER A 458 8.07 5.61 -9.74
CA SER A 458 8.73 4.72 -8.79
C SER A 458 10.24 5.00 -8.72
N ASN A 459 10.89 4.42 -7.71
CA ASN A 459 12.34 4.47 -7.53
C ASN A 459 13.01 3.24 -8.18
N THR A 460 14.33 3.27 -8.35
CA THR A 460 15.03 2.17 -9.02
C THR A 460 15.15 0.92 -8.16
N GLU A 461 15.26 1.03 -6.83
CA GLU A 461 15.42 -0.08 -5.89
C GLU A 461 14.28 -0.11 -4.84
N GLU A 462 13.05 -0.37 -5.32
CA GLU A 462 11.84 -0.40 -4.47
C GLU A 462 11.80 -1.59 -3.50
N GLY A 463 12.53 -2.67 -3.77
CA GLY A 463 12.46 -3.91 -3.02
C GLY A 463 13.32 -3.96 -1.76
N TYR A 464 14.51 -3.32 -1.79
CA TYR A 464 15.50 -3.49 -0.72
C TYR A 464 15.00 -3.12 0.66
N TYR A 465 14.24 -2.02 0.81
CA TYR A 465 13.69 -1.64 2.11
C TYR A 465 12.94 -2.81 2.78
N PHE A 466 12.12 -3.52 2.02
CA PHE A 466 11.29 -4.62 2.55
C PHE A 466 12.07 -5.91 2.75
N ILE A 467 12.95 -6.28 1.82
CA ILE A 467 13.70 -7.54 1.95
C ILE A 467 14.78 -7.49 3.03
N ILE A 468 15.32 -6.32 3.37
CA ILE A 468 16.22 -6.14 4.52
C ILE A 468 15.49 -6.45 5.83
N TYR A 469 14.22 -6.06 5.96
CA TYR A 469 13.39 -6.39 7.13
C TYR A 469 12.92 -7.85 7.14
N TYR A 470 12.75 -8.47 5.98
CA TYR A 470 12.22 -9.84 5.86
C TYR A 470 13.32 -10.89 5.90
N LEU A 471 14.47 -10.63 5.27
CA LEU A 471 15.62 -11.54 5.18
C LEU A 471 16.80 -11.03 6.03
N THR A 472 16.56 -10.69 7.30
CA THR A 472 17.52 -10.05 8.21
C THR A 472 18.84 -10.81 8.37
N GLU A 473 18.82 -12.14 8.25
CA GLU A 473 20.03 -12.97 8.32
C GLU A 473 20.89 -12.88 7.05
N LEU A 474 20.25 -12.66 5.91
CA LEU A 474 20.91 -12.63 4.60
C LEU A 474 21.33 -11.21 4.22
N LEU A 475 20.46 -10.22 4.44
CA LEU A 475 20.66 -8.83 4.00
C LEU A 475 20.77 -7.91 5.23
N ARG A 476 22.00 -7.74 5.70
CA ARG A 476 22.32 -6.85 6.83
C ARG A 476 22.67 -5.45 6.35
N LYS A 477 22.66 -4.48 7.27
CA LYS A 477 22.94 -3.06 6.98
C LYS A 477 24.44 -2.73 6.82
N GLU A 478 25.31 -3.71 6.60
CA GLU A 478 26.74 -3.51 6.40
C GLU A 478 27.09 -3.40 4.92
N GLU A 479 28.21 -2.76 4.62
CA GLU A 479 28.77 -2.76 3.26
C GLU A 479 29.30 -4.15 2.86
N GLY A 480 29.35 -4.42 1.56
CA GLY A 480 29.95 -5.62 1.03
C GLY A 480 29.11 -6.89 1.12
N ILE A 481 27.81 -6.79 1.46
CA ILE A 481 26.88 -7.93 1.44
C ILE A 481 26.77 -8.50 0.03
N THR A 482 26.86 -9.81 -0.07
CA THR A 482 26.69 -10.59 -1.30
C THR A 482 25.75 -11.76 -1.06
N VAL A 483 25.15 -12.30 -2.13
CA VAL A 483 24.20 -13.42 -2.07
C VAL A 483 24.69 -14.50 -3.03
N THR A 484 25.08 -15.65 -2.52
CA THR A 484 25.45 -16.81 -3.34
C THR A 484 24.27 -17.32 -4.15
N ARG A 485 24.54 -18.13 -5.17
CA ARG A 485 23.50 -18.75 -5.99
C ARG A 485 22.53 -19.59 -5.15
N GLU A 486 23.04 -20.35 -4.20
CA GLU A 486 22.23 -21.19 -3.29
C GLU A 486 21.32 -20.34 -2.41
N GLU A 487 21.86 -19.30 -1.79
CA GLU A 487 21.10 -18.33 -0.99
C GLU A 487 20.03 -17.60 -1.82
N PHE A 488 20.35 -17.22 -3.07
CA PHE A 488 19.38 -16.64 -3.99
C PHE A 488 18.20 -17.59 -4.25
N LEU A 489 18.48 -18.87 -4.56
CA LEU A 489 17.43 -19.85 -4.81
C LEU A 489 16.56 -20.11 -3.55
N LYS A 490 17.18 -20.08 -2.38
CA LYS A 490 16.49 -20.17 -1.09
C LYS A 490 15.62 -18.92 -0.87
N ALA A 491 16.17 -17.73 -1.03
CA ALA A 491 15.45 -16.46 -0.87
C ALA A 491 14.26 -16.33 -1.83
N VAL A 492 14.42 -16.71 -3.11
CA VAL A 492 13.30 -16.73 -4.06
C VAL A 492 12.15 -17.61 -3.58
N ARG A 493 12.46 -18.73 -2.91
CA ARG A 493 11.47 -19.64 -2.33
C ARG A 493 10.73 -19.02 -1.14
N GLU A 494 11.45 -18.35 -0.26
CA GLU A 494 10.91 -17.67 0.91
C GLU A 494 10.08 -16.44 0.54
N LEU A 495 10.52 -15.66 -0.45
CA LEU A 495 9.83 -14.48 -0.93
C LEU A 495 8.60 -14.79 -1.82
N ASN A 496 8.42 -16.05 -2.25
CA ASN A 496 7.29 -16.49 -3.09
C ASN A 496 6.68 -17.79 -2.54
N PRO A 497 6.15 -17.80 -1.31
CA PRO A 497 5.67 -19.04 -0.65
C PRO A 497 4.43 -19.63 -1.32
N TYR A 498 3.58 -18.80 -1.94
CA TYR A 498 2.27 -19.22 -2.47
C TYR A 498 2.29 -19.72 -3.91
N VAL A 499 3.46 -19.77 -4.57
CA VAL A 499 3.58 -20.25 -5.95
C VAL A 499 4.12 -21.68 -6.00
N ASN A 500 3.67 -22.46 -6.99
CA ASN A 500 4.17 -23.83 -7.20
C ASN A 500 5.60 -23.84 -7.78
N GLY A 501 6.20 -25.05 -7.83
CA GLY A 501 7.59 -25.21 -8.27
C GLY A 501 7.85 -24.71 -9.70
N ALA A 502 6.93 -24.92 -10.64
CA ALA A 502 7.09 -24.48 -12.04
C ALA A 502 7.07 -22.95 -12.15
N VAL A 503 6.16 -22.30 -11.45
CA VAL A 503 6.06 -20.84 -11.39
C VAL A 503 7.32 -20.25 -10.74
N ARG A 504 7.82 -20.87 -9.66
CA ARG A 504 9.06 -20.45 -8.99
C ARG A 504 10.27 -20.55 -9.91
N GLN A 505 10.38 -21.62 -10.68
CA GLN A 505 11.46 -21.77 -11.68
C GLN A 505 11.38 -20.69 -12.76
N ALA A 506 10.20 -20.29 -13.20
CA ALA A 506 10.04 -19.18 -14.14
C ALA A 506 10.51 -17.85 -13.54
N ILE A 507 10.25 -17.60 -12.24
CA ILE A 507 10.76 -16.43 -11.52
C ILE A 507 12.30 -16.46 -11.46
N VAL A 508 12.88 -17.59 -11.07
CA VAL A 508 14.33 -17.77 -11.05
C VAL A 508 14.93 -17.49 -12.44
N PHE A 509 14.27 -18.00 -13.50
CA PHE A 509 14.74 -17.80 -14.87
C PHE A 509 14.74 -16.32 -15.27
N GLU A 510 13.68 -15.57 -14.97
CA GLU A 510 13.56 -14.15 -15.36
C GLU A 510 14.58 -13.25 -14.63
N TYR A 511 14.92 -13.58 -13.36
CA TYR A 511 15.76 -12.75 -12.52
C TYR A 511 17.22 -13.25 -12.40
N THR A 512 17.59 -14.29 -13.12
CA THR A 512 18.99 -14.75 -13.19
C THR A 512 19.75 -13.98 -14.27
N ASP A 513 20.93 -13.48 -13.94
CA ASP A 513 21.89 -13.02 -14.92
C ASP A 513 22.58 -14.24 -15.54
N TRP A 514 22.11 -14.65 -16.72
CA TRP A 514 22.63 -15.83 -17.40
C TRP A 514 24.01 -15.65 -18.02
N THR A 515 24.59 -14.46 -17.97
CA THR A 515 25.98 -14.22 -18.37
C THR A 515 26.95 -14.65 -17.26
N ASP A 516 26.53 -14.56 -15.99
CA ASP A 516 27.25 -14.99 -14.80
C ASP A 516 26.28 -15.35 -13.67
N PRO A 517 25.67 -16.55 -13.72
CA PRO A 517 24.63 -16.95 -12.74
C PRO A 517 25.11 -17.05 -11.28
N ASP A 518 26.41 -17.21 -11.09
CA ASP A 518 27.03 -17.32 -9.77
C ASP A 518 27.53 -15.97 -9.22
N ASN A 519 27.32 -14.88 -9.96
CA ASN A 519 27.70 -13.54 -9.51
C ASN A 519 26.88 -13.13 -8.28
N ALA A 520 27.58 -13.08 -7.14
CA ALA A 520 26.93 -12.87 -5.84
C ALA A 520 26.34 -11.45 -5.66
N HIS A 521 26.83 -10.44 -6.40
CA HIS A 521 26.25 -9.11 -6.44
C HIS A 521 24.99 -9.09 -7.29
N SER A 522 25.02 -9.67 -8.50
CA SER A 522 23.86 -9.78 -9.38
C SER A 522 22.72 -10.56 -8.72
N ASN A 523 23.05 -11.64 -8.00
CA ASN A 523 22.07 -12.44 -7.25
C ASN A 523 21.39 -11.62 -6.12
N ARG A 524 22.14 -10.80 -5.38
CA ARG A 524 21.61 -9.88 -4.39
C ARG A 524 20.66 -8.85 -5.04
N ASP A 525 21.12 -8.18 -6.09
CA ASP A 525 20.38 -7.11 -6.76
C ASP A 525 19.11 -7.66 -7.45
N ALA A 526 19.14 -8.92 -7.89
CA ALA A 526 17.99 -9.60 -8.47
C ALA A 526 16.83 -9.79 -7.46
N LEU A 527 17.13 -9.99 -6.16
CA LEU A 527 16.09 -10.07 -5.13
C LEU A 527 15.35 -8.75 -4.98
N ASP A 528 16.08 -7.62 -4.95
CA ASP A 528 15.47 -6.28 -4.97
C ASP A 528 14.55 -6.10 -6.16
N LYS A 529 15.08 -6.36 -7.37
CA LYS A 529 14.31 -6.17 -8.60
C LYS A 529 13.06 -7.06 -8.66
N MET A 530 13.14 -8.29 -8.16
CA MET A 530 12.01 -9.21 -8.11
C MET A 530 10.89 -8.67 -7.21
N VAL A 531 11.22 -8.25 -6.00
CA VAL A 531 10.24 -7.71 -5.03
C VAL A 531 9.74 -6.34 -5.48
N GLY A 532 10.64 -5.45 -5.91
CA GLY A 532 10.29 -4.11 -6.40
C GLY A 532 9.37 -4.13 -7.62
N ASP A 533 9.64 -4.99 -8.60
CA ASP A 533 8.80 -5.13 -9.79
C ASP A 533 7.40 -5.64 -9.45
N TYR A 534 7.29 -6.70 -8.63
CA TYR A 534 6.02 -7.32 -8.30
C TYR A 534 5.15 -6.46 -7.41
N HIS A 535 5.73 -5.84 -6.38
CA HIS A 535 4.98 -5.11 -5.36
C HIS A 535 4.76 -3.63 -5.72
N PHE A 536 5.62 -3.00 -6.53
CA PHE A 536 5.60 -1.56 -6.79
C PHE A 536 5.60 -1.21 -8.28
N THR A 537 6.74 -1.29 -8.97
CA THR A 537 6.97 -0.70 -10.29
C THR A 537 5.95 -1.15 -11.34
N CYS A 538 5.63 -2.45 -11.41
CA CYS A 538 4.71 -2.95 -12.43
C CYS A 538 3.26 -2.55 -12.19
N ASN A 539 2.88 -2.34 -10.95
CA ASN A 539 1.54 -1.86 -10.59
C ASN A 539 1.39 -0.36 -10.90
N VAL A 540 2.44 0.43 -10.64
CA VAL A 540 2.51 1.86 -11.01
C VAL A 540 2.43 2.02 -12.53
N ASN A 541 3.20 1.22 -13.28
CA ASN A 541 3.17 1.22 -14.76
C ASN A 541 1.77 0.87 -15.30
N GLU A 542 1.11 -0.14 -14.73
CA GLU A 542 -0.24 -0.55 -15.14
C GLU A 542 -1.25 0.57 -14.89
N PHE A 543 -1.19 1.21 -13.73
CA PHE A 543 -2.06 2.32 -13.36
C PHE A 543 -1.88 3.52 -14.30
N ALA A 544 -0.64 3.95 -14.54
CA ALA A 544 -0.31 5.02 -15.46
C ALA A 544 -0.83 4.73 -16.88
N HIS A 545 -0.64 3.49 -17.35
CA HIS A 545 -1.08 3.06 -18.66
C HIS A 545 -2.61 3.12 -18.81
N ARG A 546 -3.36 2.60 -17.82
CA ARG A 546 -4.82 2.63 -17.83
C ARG A 546 -5.38 4.05 -17.82
N TYR A 547 -4.79 4.95 -17.04
CA TYR A 547 -5.16 6.36 -17.05
C TYR A 547 -4.92 7.01 -18.41
N ALA A 548 -3.82 6.69 -19.07
CA ALA A 548 -3.50 7.20 -20.42
C ALA A 548 -4.41 6.61 -21.50
N GLU A 549 -4.81 5.32 -21.41
CA GLU A 549 -5.79 4.70 -22.33
C GLU A 549 -7.14 5.42 -22.31
N GLU A 550 -7.56 5.91 -21.15
CA GLU A 550 -8.80 6.67 -20.97
C GLU A 550 -8.68 8.17 -21.34
N GLY A 551 -7.57 8.54 -21.98
CA GLY A 551 -7.36 9.89 -22.52
C GLY A 551 -6.97 10.95 -21.50
N ASN A 552 -6.64 10.58 -20.26
CA ASN A 552 -6.19 11.54 -19.25
C ASN A 552 -4.73 11.96 -19.48
N ASN A 553 -4.34 13.13 -18.97
CA ASN A 553 -2.94 13.54 -18.95
C ASN A 553 -2.21 12.80 -17.82
N VAL A 554 -1.22 12.05 -18.21
CA VAL A 554 -0.36 11.27 -17.29
C VAL A 554 1.08 11.72 -17.48
N TYR A 555 1.76 12.00 -16.38
CA TYR A 555 3.22 12.21 -16.35
C TYR A 555 3.85 11.14 -15.47
N MET A 556 4.88 10.47 -16.00
CA MET A 556 5.50 9.36 -15.32
C MET A 556 6.99 9.60 -15.13
N TYR A 557 7.52 9.20 -13.96
CA TYR A 557 8.95 9.29 -13.64
C TYR A 557 9.54 7.94 -13.21
N LEU A 558 10.86 7.85 -13.32
CA LEU A 558 11.72 6.91 -12.61
C LEU A 558 12.76 7.72 -11.84
N TYR A 559 12.74 7.64 -10.52
CA TYR A 559 13.68 8.35 -9.67
C TYR A 559 14.96 7.53 -9.50
N THR A 560 16.13 8.13 -9.83
CA THR A 560 17.40 7.42 -9.97
C THR A 560 18.54 8.02 -9.13
N HIS A 561 18.27 9.08 -8.38
CA HIS A 561 19.30 9.75 -7.59
C HIS A 561 19.40 9.18 -6.18
N ARG A 562 20.57 8.62 -5.85
CA ARG A 562 20.89 8.25 -4.48
C ARG A 562 21.60 9.41 -3.78
N THR A 563 21.03 9.86 -2.66
CA THR A 563 21.61 10.90 -1.80
C THR A 563 23.01 10.49 -1.33
N LYS A 564 23.97 11.40 -1.45
CA LYS A 564 25.36 11.15 -1.05
C LYS A 564 25.50 10.80 0.44
N ALA A 565 24.70 11.42 1.28
CA ALA A 565 24.68 11.23 2.73
C ALA A 565 23.64 10.19 3.19
N ASN A 566 23.07 9.38 2.30
CA ASN A 566 22.11 8.34 2.65
C ASN A 566 22.76 7.37 3.66
N PRO A 567 22.12 7.11 4.84
CA PRO A 567 22.70 6.30 5.91
C PRO A 567 22.78 4.80 5.58
N TRP A 568 21.97 4.30 4.65
CA TRP A 568 22.01 2.92 4.21
C TRP A 568 23.28 2.61 3.41
N PRO A 569 23.73 1.34 3.35
CA PRO A 569 24.88 0.93 2.54
C PRO A 569 24.72 1.31 1.06
N ARG A 570 25.83 1.50 0.36
CA ARG A 570 25.78 1.93 -1.06
C ARG A 570 25.08 0.94 -1.98
N TRP A 571 25.17 -0.34 -1.67
CA TRP A 571 24.56 -1.40 -2.47
C TRP A 571 23.02 -1.37 -2.46
N THR A 572 22.39 -0.66 -1.53
CA THR A 572 20.92 -0.54 -1.49
C THR A 572 20.35 0.39 -2.57
N GLY A 573 21.22 1.14 -3.28
CA GLY A 573 20.79 2.02 -4.35
C GLY A 573 19.83 3.12 -3.91
N VAL A 574 18.78 3.34 -4.68
CA VAL A 574 17.72 4.36 -4.46
C VAL A 574 16.47 3.65 -3.98
N MET A 575 16.31 3.58 -2.67
CA MET A 575 15.29 2.78 -2.03
C MET A 575 13.90 3.44 -2.05
N HIS A 576 12.92 2.67 -1.62
CA HIS A 576 11.54 3.11 -1.41
C HIS A 576 11.49 4.32 -0.47
N GLY A 577 10.91 5.44 -0.91
CA GLY A 577 10.77 6.69 -0.16
C GLY A 577 11.94 7.68 -0.29
N ASP A 578 13.06 7.35 -0.97
CA ASP A 578 14.25 8.22 -1.07
C ASP A 578 13.98 9.54 -1.83
N GLU A 579 12.94 9.66 -2.62
CA GLU A 579 12.57 10.89 -3.33
C GLU A 579 11.85 11.91 -2.44
N ILE A 580 11.27 11.49 -1.31
CA ILE A 580 10.44 12.34 -0.43
C ILE A 580 11.22 13.55 0.06
N ASN A 581 12.47 13.37 0.49
CA ASN A 581 13.35 14.43 0.97
C ASN A 581 13.47 15.57 -0.06
N TYR A 582 13.54 15.22 -1.35
CA TYR A 582 13.66 16.19 -2.45
C TYR A 582 12.34 16.87 -2.78
N VAL A 583 11.22 16.18 -2.64
CA VAL A 583 9.88 16.74 -2.83
C VAL A 583 9.56 17.79 -1.78
N PHE A 584 9.94 17.55 -0.52
CA PHE A 584 9.72 18.50 0.57
C PHE A 584 10.81 19.57 0.71
N GLY A 585 11.91 19.45 -0.06
CA GLY A 585 12.97 20.46 -0.08
C GLY A 585 13.96 20.35 1.08
N GLU A 586 14.07 19.18 1.72
CA GLU A 586 15.02 18.94 2.81
C GLU A 586 16.47 19.28 2.42
N PRO A 587 16.97 19.00 1.18
CA PRO A 587 18.31 19.39 0.77
C PRO A 587 18.62 20.90 0.91
N LEU A 588 17.61 21.75 0.94
CA LEU A 588 17.80 23.20 1.15
C LEU A 588 18.03 23.58 2.61
N ASN A 589 17.97 22.64 3.55
CA ASN A 589 18.28 22.88 4.95
C ASN A 589 19.80 22.99 5.13
N PRO A 590 20.33 24.18 5.49
CA PRO A 590 21.78 24.40 5.63
C PRO A 590 22.41 23.62 6.79
N SER A 591 21.61 23.06 7.69
CA SER A 591 22.07 22.24 8.81
C SER A 591 22.34 20.79 8.43
N LEU A 592 21.95 20.37 7.20
CA LEU A 592 22.12 19.02 6.70
C LEU A 592 23.21 18.96 5.62
N THR A 593 23.81 17.78 5.44
CA THR A 593 24.97 17.60 4.57
C THR A 593 24.53 17.16 3.16
N TYR A 594 23.97 18.09 2.39
CA TYR A 594 23.64 17.89 0.99
C TYR A 594 24.60 18.68 0.09
N THR A 595 24.92 18.15 -1.11
CA THR A 595 25.74 18.87 -2.08
C THR A 595 24.95 20.00 -2.75
N ASP A 596 25.63 20.93 -3.40
CA ASP A 596 24.96 22.03 -4.10
C ASP A 596 24.16 21.53 -5.31
N GLU A 597 24.62 20.46 -5.96
CA GLU A 597 23.91 19.78 -7.03
C GLU A 597 22.60 19.14 -6.51
N GLU A 598 22.63 18.52 -5.32
CA GLU A 598 21.45 17.95 -4.66
C GLU A 598 20.45 19.05 -4.26
N LYS A 599 20.92 20.20 -3.77
CA LYS A 599 20.06 21.37 -3.49
C LYS A 599 19.35 21.88 -4.75
N GLU A 600 20.08 21.99 -5.85
CA GLU A 600 19.50 22.44 -7.13
C GLU A 600 18.53 21.39 -7.70
N PHE A 601 18.88 20.12 -7.55
CA PHE A 601 17.98 19.02 -7.93
C PHE A 601 16.67 19.05 -7.12
N SER A 602 16.74 19.29 -5.83
CA SER A 602 15.55 19.43 -4.98
C SER A 602 14.67 20.61 -5.42
N ARG A 603 15.24 21.79 -5.72
CA ARG A 603 14.47 22.93 -6.28
C ARG A 603 13.74 22.55 -7.55
N ARG A 604 14.37 21.75 -8.41
CA ARG A 604 13.78 21.26 -9.65
C ARG A 604 12.63 20.30 -9.40
N ILE A 605 12.79 19.34 -8.46
CA ILE A 605 11.73 18.39 -8.08
C ILE A 605 10.52 19.14 -7.48
N MET A 606 10.75 20.01 -6.50
CA MET A 606 9.68 20.85 -5.92
C MET A 606 8.92 21.60 -7.00
N ARG A 607 9.64 22.19 -7.98
CA ARG A 607 9.03 22.95 -9.08
C ARG A 607 8.18 22.04 -9.97
N TYR A 608 8.62 20.83 -10.32
CA TYR A 608 7.83 19.87 -11.12
C TYR A 608 6.51 19.52 -10.41
N TRP A 609 6.58 19.14 -9.12
CA TRP A 609 5.39 18.79 -8.33
C TRP A 609 4.41 19.96 -8.23
N VAL A 610 4.91 21.13 -7.91
CA VAL A 610 4.06 22.32 -7.75
C VAL A 610 3.52 22.85 -9.07
N ASN A 611 4.28 22.81 -10.15
CA ASN A 611 3.77 23.15 -11.49
C ASN A 611 2.62 22.24 -11.87
N PHE A 612 2.78 20.94 -11.66
CA PHE A 612 1.72 19.97 -11.91
C PHE A 612 0.49 20.28 -11.03
N ALA A 613 0.68 20.54 -9.75
CA ALA A 613 -0.41 20.89 -8.84
C ALA A 613 -1.14 22.18 -9.29
N LYS A 614 -0.42 23.19 -9.79
CA LYS A 614 -0.98 24.46 -10.27
C LYS A 614 -1.72 24.31 -11.59
N THR A 615 -1.20 23.52 -12.53
CA THR A 615 -1.61 23.58 -13.96
C THR A 615 -2.02 22.24 -14.56
N GLY A 616 -1.68 21.10 -13.93
CA GLY A 616 -1.78 19.75 -14.52
C GLY A 616 -0.62 19.42 -15.48
N ASN A 617 0.41 20.27 -15.52
CA ASN A 617 1.59 20.08 -16.35
C ASN A 617 2.85 20.44 -15.54
N PRO A 618 3.87 19.54 -15.41
CA PRO A 618 5.08 19.82 -14.65
C PRO A 618 6.01 20.85 -15.29
N ASN A 619 5.90 21.11 -16.60
CA ASN A 619 6.84 21.89 -17.40
C ASN A 619 6.80 23.44 -17.27
N PRO A 620 5.69 24.12 -16.95
CA PRO A 620 5.63 25.57 -17.05
C PRO A 620 6.68 26.32 -16.23
N GLY A 621 7.28 27.35 -16.84
CA GLY A 621 8.25 28.25 -16.20
C GLY A 621 9.66 27.68 -16.07
N PHE A 622 9.95 26.53 -16.66
CA PHE A 622 11.33 26.07 -16.83
C PHE A 622 11.99 26.77 -18.02
N VAL A 623 12.95 27.62 -17.71
CA VAL A 623 13.96 28.08 -18.67
C VAL A 623 15.17 27.21 -18.41
N SER A 624 15.26 26.05 -19.03
CA SER A 624 16.38 25.14 -18.82
C SER A 624 16.76 24.46 -20.14
N ASN A 625 18.02 24.03 -20.23
CA ASN A 625 18.51 23.18 -21.31
C ASN A 625 18.06 21.71 -21.16
N LEU A 626 17.18 21.41 -20.21
CA LEU A 626 16.65 20.08 -19.96
C LEU A 626 15.46 19.80 -20.88
N PRO A 627 15.27 18.55 -21.28
CA PRO A 627 14.11 18.17 -22.08
C PRO A 627 12.80 18.40 -21.32
N ASP A 628 11.74 18.78 -22.04
CA ASP A 628 10.39 18.81 -21.49
C ASP A 628 9.97 17.42 -21.01
N TRP A 629 9.33 17.34 -19.87
CA TRP A 629 8.74 16.11 -19.36
C TRP A 629 7.56 15.70 -20.25
N PRO A 630 7.67 14.58 -21.03
CA PRO A 630 6.64 14.18 -21.96
C PRO A 630 5.44 13.58 -21.22
N LYS A 631 4.26 13.68 -21.84
CA LYS A 631 3.10 12.92 -21.40
C LYS A 631 3.35 11.42 -21.61
N HIS A 632 3.01 10.63 -20.61
CA HIS A 632 2.90 9.19 -20.74
C HIS A 632 1.66 8.87 -21.58
N THR A 633 1.85 8.26 -22.74
CA THR A 633 0.73 7.87 -23.62
C THR A 633 0.61 6.35 -23.68
N ALA A 634 -0.57 5.84 -24.01
CA ALA A 634 -0.83 4.41 -24.13
C ALA A 634 0.14 3.69 -25.09
N HIS A 635 0.57 4.35 -26.17
CA HIS A 635 1.50 3.79 -27.17
C HIS A 635 2.95 4.11 -26.86
N GLY A 636 3.25 5.35 -26.46
CA GLY A 636 4.61 5.84 -26.25
C GLY A 636 5.22 5.34 -24.95
N ARG A 637 4.41 5.27 -23.89
CA ARG A 637 4.82 4.84 -22.53
C ARG A 637 6.03 5.60 -22.00
N GLN A 638 6.11 6.90 -22.35
CA GLN A 638 7.22 7.76 -21.98
C GLN A 638 7.27 7.99 -20.48
N TYR A 639 8.49 8.07 -19.95
CA TYR A 639 8.76 8.55 -18.59
C TYR A 639 9.99 9.45 -18.57
N MET A 640 10.07 10.32 -17.57
CA MET A 640 11.25 11.12 -17.27
C MET A 640 12.08 10.41 -16.22
N GLU A 641 13.37 10.23 -16.48
CA GLU A 641 14.33 9.85 -15.45
C GLU A 641 14.67 11.06 -14.60
N LEU A 642 14.48 10.97 -13.28
CA LEU A 642 14.75 12.03 -12.32
C LEU A 642 16.06 11.73 -11.56
N GLY A 643 17.14 12.39 -11.96
CA GLY A 643 18.47 12.33 -11.38
C GLY A 643 19.18 13.67 -11.48
N LEU A 644 20.40 13.77 -10.96
CA LEU A 644 21.17 15.03 -11.00
C LEU A 644 21.35 15.54 -12.44
N ASN A 645 21.67 14.64 -13.36
CA ASN A 645 21.90 14.90 -14.77
C ASN A 645 20.72 14.44 -15.63
N THR A 646 19.51 14.87 -15.30
CA THR A 646 18.28 14.46 -15.99
C THR A 646 18.32 14.83 -17.47
N THR A 647 18.64 13.89 -18.32
CA THR A 647 18.64 14.05 -19.78
C THR A 647 17.93 12.90 -20.47
N TYR A 648 17.56 11.86 -19.74
CA TYR A 648 17.02 10.64 -20.32
C TYR A 648 15.49 10.60 -20.26
N LEU A 649 14.91 10.36 -21.41
CA LEU A 649 13.50 10.06 -21.59
C LEU A 649 13.37 8.59 -21.98
N GLY A 650 12.84 7.79 -21.07
CA GLY A 650 12.66 6.34 -21.28
C GLY A 650 11.29 5.96 -21.79
N ARG A 651 11.12 4.68 -22.05
CA ARG A 651 9.83 4.06 -22.40
C ARG A 651 9.54 2.93 -21.42
N GLY A 652 8.60 3.13 -20.52
CA GLY A 652 8.12 2.23 -19.48
C GLY A 652 9.26 1.51 -18.73
N PRO A 653 9.56 1.87 -17.49
CA PRO A 653 10.58 1.17 -16.74
C PRO A 653 10.19 -0.30 -16.59
N ARG A 654 11.14 -1.22 -16.75
CA ARG A 654 10.94 -2.65 -16.47
C ARG A 654 9.82 -3.33 -17.29
N LEU A 655 9.54 -2.90 -18.53
CA LEU A 655 8.40 -3.42 -19.34
C LEU A 655 8.41 -4.94 -19.53
N ARG A 656 9.59 -5.55 -19.73
CA ARG A 656 9.71 -7.00 -19.89
C ARG A 656 9.30 -7.72 -18.62
N GLN A 657 9.85 -7.30 -17.48
CA GLN A 657 9.55 -7.88 -16.17
C GLN A 657 8.08 -7.67 -15.79
N CYS A 658 7.54 -6.50 -16.13
CA CYS A 658 6.12 -6.24 -15.91
C CYS A 658 5.22 -7.09 -16.82
N ALA A 659 5.63 -7.38 -18.06
CA ALA A 659 4.92 -8.33 -18.91
C ALA A 659 5.02 -9.77 -18.36
N PHE A 660 6.17 -10.13 -17.79
CA PHE A 660 6.34 -11.41 -17.10
C PHE A 660 5.34 -11.54 -15.93
N TRP A 661 5.32 -10.58 -14.98
CA TRP A 661 4.44 -10.64 -13.80
C TRP A 661 2.95 -10.53 -14.13
N LYS A 662 2.59 -9.63 -15.06
CA LYS A 662 1.18 -9.28 -15.30
C LYS A 662 0.51 -10.09 -16.41
N LYS A 663 1.29 -10.74 -17.30
CA LYS A 663 0.74 -11.51 -18.43
C LYS A 663 1.19 -12.96 -18.44
N TYR A 664 2.49 -13.22 -18.37
CA TYR A 664 3.02 -14.58 -18.51
C TYR A 664 2.76 -15.44 -17.27
N LEU A 665 3.09 -14.95 -16.10
CA LEU A 665 3.01 -15.72 -14.85
C LEU A 665 1.58 -16.15 -14.50
N PRO A 666 0.53 -15.30 -14.63
CA PRO A 666 -0.85 -15.71 -14.40
C PRO A 666 -1.31 -16.85 -15.36
N GLN A 667 -0.88 -16.82 -16.62
CA GLN A 667 -1.17 -17.88 -17.58
C GLN A 667 -0.47 -19.20 -17.22
N LEU A 668 0.79 -19.12 -16.79
CA LEU A 668 1.54 -20.28 -16.33
C LEU A 668 0.90 -20.89 -15.06
N MET A 669 0.46 -20.05 -14.12
CA MET A 669 -0.28 -20.51 -12.93
C MET A 669 -1.57 -21.24 -13.31
N ALA A 670 -2.39 -20.69 -14.18
CA ALA A 670 -3.62 -21.31 -14.67
C ALA A 670 -3.35 -22.66 -15.34
N ALA A 671 -2.38 -22.73 -16.24
CA ALA A 671 -2.01 -23.97 -16.95
C ALA A 671 -1.49 -25.07 -16.00
N THR A 672 -0.80 -24.71 -14.93
CA THR A 672 -0.30 -25.70 -13.94
C THR A 672 -1.41 -26.24 -13.05
N ILE A 673 -2.45 -25.46 -12.75
CA ILE A 673 -3.63 -25.90 -12.00
C ILE A 673 -4.47 -26.87 -12.84
N GLU A 674 -4.72 -26.56 -14.11
CA GLU A 674 -5.47 -27.43 -15.04
C GLU A 674 -4.81 -28.80 -15.21
N ASN A 675 -3.48 -28.83 -15.38
CA ASN A 675 -2.72 -30.08 -15.48
C ASN A 675 -2.75 -30.91 -14.20
N SER A 676 -2.83 -30.28 -13.03
CA SER A 676 -2.96 -30.98 -11.74
C SER A 676 -4.33 -31.63 -11.58
N SER A 677 -5.38 -30.95 -12.03
CA SER A 677 -6.76 -31.43 -11.98
C SER A 677 -6.98 -32.61 -12.94
N THR A 678 -6.41 -32.57 -14.14
CA THR A 678 -6.50 -33.68 -15.13
C THR A 678 -5.72 -34.91 -14.69
N LYS A 679 -4.55 -34.78 -14.04
CA LYS A 679 -3.80 -35.91 -13.49
C LYS A 679 -4.54 -36.59 -12.34
N ASN A 680 -5.26 -35.89 -11.52
CA ASN A 680 -6.09 -36.49 -10.47
C ASN A 680 -7.29 -37.25 -11.05
N CYS A 681 -7.94 -36.77 -12.10
CA CYS A 681 -9.01 -37.49 -12.78
C CYS A 681 -8.52 -38.76 -13.48
N THR A 682 -7.35 -38.76 -14.12
CA THR A 682 -6.76 -39.94 -14.73
C THR A 682 -6.28 -40.99 -13.72
N ASN A 683 -5.79 -40.58 -12.56
CA ASN A 683 -5.41 -41.51 -11.50
C ASN A 683 -6.61 -42.17 -10.82
N VAL A 684 -7.73 -41.49 -10.67
CA VAL A 684 -8.98 -42.06 -10.17
C VAL A 684 -9.54 -43.06 -11.21
N GLY A 685 -9.53 -42.74 -12.51
CA GLY A 685 -9.94 -43.64 -13.59
C GLY A 685 -9.09 -44.92 -13.64
N ASN A 686 -7.76 -44.82 -13.46
CA ASN A 686 -6.87 -45.97 -13.45
C ASN A 686 -6.99 -46.84 -12.18
N GLN A 687 -7.40 -46.30 -11.05
CA GLN A 687 -7.71 -47.07 -9.84
C GLN A 687 -9.02 -47.87 -10.01
N PHE A 688 -10.02 -47.31 -10.68
CA PHE A 688 -11.28 -48.04 -10.99
C PHE A 688 -11.05 -49.19 -11.96
N VAL A 689 -10.16 -49.07 -12.93
CA VAL A 689 -9.85 -50.14 -13.92
C VAL A 689 -9.00 -51.28 -13.33
N ARG A 690 -8.26 -51.05 -12.24
CA ARG A 690 -7.36 -52.02 -11.64
C ARG A 690 -7.94 -52.83 -10.45
N ASN A 691 -9.20 -52.57 -10.05
CA ASN A 691 -9.82 -53.31 -8.94
C ASN A 691 -10.94 -54.24 -9.45
N PRO A 692 -10.66 -55.54 -9.69
CA PRO A 692 -11.64 -56.50 -10.27
C PRO A 692 -12.78 -56.84 -9.30
N ASN A 693 -12.83 -56.31 -8.08
CA ASN A 693 -13.84 -56.63 -7.07
C ASN A 693 -14.90 -55.51 -6.90
N PHE A 694 -14.96 -54.53 -7.80
CA PHE A 694 -15.97 -53.48 -7.73
C PHE A 694 -17.21 -53.91 -8.53
N SER A 695 -18.22 -54.44 -7.85
CA SER A 695 -19.54 -54.72 -8.45
C SER A 695 -20.36 -53.42 -8.50
N ILE A 696 -20.64 -52.94 -9.70
CA ILE A 696 -21.53 -51.80 -9.93
C ILE A 696 -22.96 -52.20 -9.49
N PRO A 697 -23.63 -51.44 -8.62
CA PRO A 697 -25.01 -51.72 -8.25
C PRO A 697 -25.89 -51.74 -9.48
N THR A 698 -26.74 -52.74 -9.63
CA THR A 698 -27.63 -53.01 -10.77
C THR A 698 -28.52 -51.82 -11.15
N THR A 699 -28.74 -50.90 -10.22
CA THR A 699 -29.51 -49.67 -10.43
C THR A 699 -28.81 -48.67 -11.37
N LEU A 700 -27.47 -48.68 -11.43
CA LEU A 700 -26.71 -47.77 -12.32
C LEU A 700 -26.70 -48.26 -13.78
N LEU A 701 -26.78 -49.56 -14.01
CA LEU A 701 -26.89 -50.15 -15.34
C LEU A 701 -28.23 -49.86 -16.02
N VAL A 702 -29.31 -49.71 -15.26
CA VAL A 702 -30.64 -49.35 -15.80
C VAL A 702 -30.68 -47.90 -16.26
N ILE A 703 -29.98 -46.98 -15.59
CA ILE A 703 -29.89 -45.56 -16.00
C ILE A 703 -29.07 -45.39 -17.26
N LEU A 704 -27.95 -46.13 -17.41
CA LEU A 704 -27.12 -46.10 -18.63
C LEU A 704 -27.78 -46.80 -19.82
N GLY A 705 -28.66 -47.78 -19.59
CA GLY A 705 -29.45 -48.43 -20.64
C GLY A 705 -30.59 -47.58 -21.19
N ILE A 706 -31.12 -46.64 -20.45
CA ILE A 706 -32.19 -45.73 -20.88
C ILE A 706 -31.65 -44.57 -21.74
N LEU A 707 -30.36 -44.22 -21.58
CA LEU A 707 -29.73 -43.16 -22.37
C LEU A 707 -29.14 -43.61 -23.70
N SER A 708 -29.17 -44.91 -24.02
CA SER A 708 -28.68 -45.46 -25.29
C SER A 708 -29.79 -45.82 -26.29
N VAL A 709 -31.06 -45.53 -26.01
CA VAL A 709 -32.21 -45.80 -26.90
C VAL A 709 -33.10 -44.53 -26.97
N ASN A 710 -32.52 -43.46 -27.51
CA ASN A 710 -33.28 -42.38 -28.17
C ASN A 710 -32.32 -41.49 -28.98
#